data_2abd8f712ce685fce6357c4521e082bd
#
_entry.id   2abd8f712ce685fce6357c4521e082bd
#
_cell.length_a   1.000
_cell.length_b   1.000
_cell.length_c   1.000
_cell.angle_alpha   90.00
_cell.angle_beta   90.00
_cell.angle_gamma   90.00
#
_symmetry.space_group_name_H-M   'P 1'
#
loop_
_entity.id
_entity.type
_entity.pdbx_description
1 polymer ?
#
loop_
_entity_poly.entity_id
_entity_poly.type
_entity_poly.pdbx_seq_one_letter_code
_entity_poly.pdbx_strand_id
1 'polypeptide(L)'
;MSFLLSKITLTKAKKELVMKKDNFYVDSEIYELTTLWVLRAIFDLAGEKELLKDRYDDVLEFLGIEAKEPKEEDIQNLKNRLEILEKSQISCELKDLEHNLNLLQENLGLNSTERDILRFVAIMYNYEVVSNACNTLGELNNIQAIKVISKILNLNFIDVQNAFRKDGIFAKTSIIRLDNGGQRIRYKIDVINNNFMCDLFVKCESMDEIFESSIKPCSKTNLTTKNYPHIKEDVKILLSFLKSAVSKKQKGVNVLLYGSAGTGKTELSKVIASELNLKLYEVAYDDGDGYANEYQRIRSYCLAQNVLSAESNLLMYDEAEDIFNTNNDEKRQYGKAFINRSLETNSLPTIWITNNIYCMDEAVVRRFNLAIEIGIPTEDVRAKIIKKYSENLIDSKLVKKLAKNDFIAPALISNASVVVSNLNTKDKNKAFERVINNTLKAQGYEEIRDYNPREDLPSSYDPNFVNSDCDLNELMQGIKISKNARICLHGVPGTGKSAYAKFIAKSLKKPIIIKKGSDLLSMFVGGTEKNIALAFKEAKEKHAVLVFDEVDSFLQDRSMAARSWEVTQVNEMLVQMESFDGIFIATTNLINNLDKACLRRFDLKLEFGYLLPEQAQNLFKKECTLLKVKFDENAAKKVSNLGLLTPGDFASVRRQAKFRPIKNGDDFCHRLELEVALKNEEKSVKIGF
;
A
#
# COMPACT_ATOMS: atom_id res chain seq x y z
N MET A 1 -20.44 4.39 20.91
CA MET A 1 -21.23 4.45 22.14
C MET A 1 -22.62 3.82 22.05
N SER A 2 -23.22 3.58 20.88
CA SER A 2 -24.53 2.91 20.76
C SER A 2 -24.49 1.39 20.46
N PHE A 3 -23.31 0.82 20.15
CA PHE A 3 -23.15 -0.62 19.82
C PHE A 3 -22.69 -1.49 20.99
N LEU A 4 -22.17 -0.88 22.06
CA LEU A 4 -21.79 -1.60 23.31
C LEU A 4 -22.97 -1.87 24.25
N LEU A 5 -24.08 -1.17 24.07
CA LEU A 5 -25.30 -1.36 24.88
C LEU A 5 -26.21 -2.50 24.41
N SER A 6 -25.98 -3.10 23.26
CA SER A 6 -26.86 -4.15 22.71
C SER A 6 -26.40 -5.59 22.97
N LYS A 7 -25.23 -5.83 23.56
CA LYS A 7 -24.73 -7.17 23.95
C LYS A 7 -24.79 -7.47 25.46
N ILE A 8 -25.18 -6.51 26.26
CA ILE A 8 -25.50 -6.78 27.69
C ILE A 8 -26.98 -7.07 27.79
N THR A 9 -27.40 -8.24 27.36
CA THR A 9 -28.65 -8.83 27.84
C THR A 9 -28.44 -9.23 29.30
N LEU A 10 -28.73 -8.29 30.17
CA LEU A 10 -28.93 -8.55 31.59
C LEU A 10 -29.97 -9.67 31.77
N THR A 11 -29.51 -10.91 31.89
CA THR A 11 -30.33 -11.95 32.55
C THR A 11 -30.63 -11.43 33.95
N LYS A 12 -31.92 -11.26 34.25
CA LYS A 12 -32.48 -10.92 35.54
C LYS A 12 -32.10 -11.99 36.57
N ALA A 13 -30.88 -12.00 37.05
CA ALA A 13 -30.52 -12.57 38.35
C ALA A 13 -30.00 -11.39 39.15
N LYS A 14 -30.66 -11.10 40.26
CA LYS A 14 -30.32 -10.07 41.21
C LYS A 14 -28.84 -10.13 41.56
N LYS A 15 -28.01 -9.34 40.86
CA LYS A 15 -26.75 -8.90 41.38
C LYS A 15 -27.03 -7.63 42.18
N GLU A 16 -26.99 -7.74 43.52
CA GLU A 16 -26.99 -6.56 44.35
C GLU A 16 -25.68 -5.79 44.03
N LEU A 17 -25.80 -4.86 43.11
CA LEU A 17 -24.82 -3.76 42.98
C LEU A 17 -24.89 -2.99 44.31
N VAL A 18 -23.80 -2.94 45.05
CA VAL A 18 -23.64 -2.02 46.17
C VAL A 18 -23.59 -0.62 45.60
N MET A 19 -24.77 -0.04 45.32
CA MET A 19 -24.93 1.36 44.98
C MET A 19 -24.69 2.20 46.22
N LYS A 20 -23.54 2.79 46.38
CA LYS A 20 -23.40 4.07 47.13
C LYS A 20 -23.11 5.16 46.12
N LYS A 21 -24.10 6.07 45.96
CA LYS A 21 -24.05 7.36 45.27
C LYS A 21 -22.99 7.53 44.16
N ASP A 22 -23.48 7.44 42.99
CA ASP A 22 -23.17 8.23 41.79
C ASP A 22 -21.87 8.00 40.99
N ASN A 23 -20.84 7.21 41.35
CA ASN A 23 -19.68 7.12 40.42
C ASN A 23 -18.78 5.85 40.46
N PHE A 24 -18.93 4.90 41.38
CA PHE A 24 -17.96 3.77 41.44
C PHE A 24 -18.66 2.41 41.56
N TYR A 25 -18.58 1.64 40.45
CA TYR A 25 -19.11 0.29 40.41
C TYR A 25 -17.94 -0.70 40.55
N VAL A 26 -17.86 -1.40 41.70
CA VAL A 26 -17.06 -2.61 41.87
C VAL A 26 -18.03 -3.74 42.09
N ASP A 27 -17.92 -4.82 41.31
CA ASP A 27 -18.78 -6.00 41.45
C ASP A 27 -18.64 -6.58 42.86
N SER A 28 -19.78 -6.97 43.44
CA SER A 28 -19.79 -7.59 44.78
C SER A 28 -18.91 -8.84 44.86
N GLU A 29 -18.73 -9.53 43.73
CA GLU A 29 -17.92 -10.74 43.56
C GLU A 29 -16.42 -10.54 43.76
N ILE A 30 -15.92 -9.28 43.67
CA ILE A 30 -14.52 -8.95 43.90
C ILE A 30 -14.33 -7.84 44.92
N TYR A 31 -15.38 -7.40 45.58
CA TYR A 31 -15.31 -6.28 46.53
C TYR A 31 -14.31 -6.51 47.67
N GLU A 32 -14.29 -7.69 48.26
CA GLU A 32 -13.35 -8.02 49.33
C GLU A 32 -11.92 -8.13 48.81
N LEU A 33 -11.72 -8.72 47.62
CA LEU A 33 -10.43 -8.86 47.00
C LEU A 33 -9.83 -7.48 46.65
N THR A 34 -10.63 -6.62 46.04
CA THR A 34 -10.20 -5.26 45.66
C THR A 34 -9.96 -4.41 46.92
N THR A 35 -10.79 -4.55 47.93
CA THR A 35 -10.58 -3.89 49.25
C THR A 35 -9.25 -4.30 49.85
N LEU A 36 -8.92 -5.59 49.85
CA LEU A 36 -7.63 -6.09 50.37
C LEU A 36 -6.45 -5.46 49.60
N TRP A 37 -6.49 -5.40 48.27
CA TRP A 37 -5.45 -4.83 47.44
C TRP A 37 -5.30 -3.32 47.66
N VAL A 38 -6.40 -2.60 47.77
CA VAL A 38 -6.44 -1.17 48.05
C VAL A 38 -5.81 -0.91 49.41
N LEU A 39 -6.18 -1.65 50.47
CA LEU A 39 -5.65 -1.47 51.79
C LEU A 39 -4.16 -1.82 51.88
N ARG A 40 -3.68 -2.85 51.18
CA ARG A 40 -2.25 -3.16 51.06
C ARG A 40 -1.47 -2.04 50.39
N ALA A 41 -2.01 -1.46 49.31
CA ALA A 41 -1.37 -0.31 48.64
C ALA A 41 -1.24 0.88 49.59
N ILE A 42 -2.23 1.14 50.41
CA ILE A 42 -2.24 2.26 51.36
C ILE A 42 -1.31 2.00 52.53
N PHE A 43 -1.45 0.88 53.23
CA PHE A 43 -0.77 0.68 54.55
C PHE A 43 0.56 -0.08 54.42
N ASP A 44 0.67 -1.10 53.58
CA ASP A 44 1.90 -1.90 53.45
C ASP A 44 2.95 -1.24 52.55
N LEU A 45 2.52 -0.32 51.66
CA LEU A 45 3.37 0.33 50.66
C LEU A 45 3.50 1.85 50.89
N ALA A 46 3.03 2.34 52.04
CA ALA A 46 3.12 3.75 52.43
C ALA A 46 2.35 4.75 51.54
N GLY A 47 1.27 4.30 50.90
CA GLY A 47 0.33 5.16 50.17
C GLY A 47 -0.48 6.10 51.08
N GLU A 48 -0.49 5.86 52.40
CA GLU A 48 -1.25 6.62 53.39
C GLU A 48 -1.00 8.15 53.31
N LYS A 49 0.26 8.56 53.10
CA LYS A 49 0.62 10.00 53.01
C LYS A 49 0.06 10.71 51.78
N GLU A 50 -0.09 10.00 50.68
CA GLU A 50 -0.63 10.54 49.43
C GLU A 50 -2.16 10.47 49.42
N LEU A 51 -2.74 9.48 50.07
CA LEU A 51 -4.20 9.31 50.20
C LEU A 51 -4.85 10.50 50.91
N LEU A 52 -4.12 11.13 51.85
CA LEU A 52 -4.57 12.30 52.62
C LEU A 52 -4.51 13.61 51.80
N LYS A 53 -4.06 13.57 50.55
CA LYS A 53 -4.11 14.73 49.67
C LYS A 53 -5.41 14.69 48.86
N ASP A 54 -6.03 15.84 48.64
CA ASP A 54 -7.36 16.07 47.98
C ASP A 54 -7.59 15.43 46.61
N ARG A 55 -6.91 14.34 46.23
CA ARG A 55 -6.93 13.76 44.89
C ARG A 55 -7.51 12.33 44.82
N TYR A 56 -7.84 11.73 45.93
CA TYR A 56 -8.22 10.32 46.02
C TYR A 56 -9.52 10.12 46.79
N ASP A 57 -10.46 11.08 46.66
CA ASP A 57 -11.78 11.02 47.31
C ASP A 57 -12.55 9.74 46.96
N ASP A 58 -12.38 9.24 45.73
CA ASP A 58 -12.95 7.99 45.27
C ASP A 58 -12.48 6.75 46.01
N VAL A 59 -11.19 6.70 46.35
CA VAL A 59 -10.62 5.61 47.15
C VAL A 59 -11.13 5.67 48.60
N LEU A 60 -11.25 6.84 49.16
CA LEU A 60 -11.81 7.04 50.50
C LEU A 60 -13.29 6.65 50.55
N GLU A 61 -14.07 7.10 49.59
CA GLU A 61 -15.50 6.74 49.46
C GLU A 61 -15.70 5.23 49.29
N PHE A 62 -14.87 4.58 48.44
CA PHE A 62 -14.87 3.13 48.29
C PHE A 62 -14.60 2.39 49.61
N LEU A 63 -13.70 2.92 50.43
CA LEU A 63 -13.39 2.37 51.74
C LEU A 63 -14.46 2.68 52.82
N GLY A 64 -15.46 3.50 52.48
CA GLY A 64 -16.57 3.88 53.37
C GLY A 64 -16.29 5.12 54.22
N ILE A 65 -15.32 5.93 53.86
CA ILE A 65 -15.00 7.19 54.54
C ILE A 65 -15.63 8.36 53.77
N GLU A 66 -16.62 9.00 54.36
CA GLU A 66 -17.34 10.15 53.76
C GLU A 66 -16.63 11.50 53.95
N ALA A 67 -15.58 11.54 54.79
CA ALA A 67 -14.87 12.78 55.14
C ALA A 67 -13.67 12.98 54.20
N LYS A 68 -13.47 14.24 53.74
CA LYS A 68 -12.26 14.64 52.97
C LYS A 68 -10.97 14.48 53.76
N GLU A 69 -11.02 14.53 55.08
CA GLU A 69 -9.90 14.29 55.97
C GLU A 69 -10.25 13.14 56.92
N PRO A 70 -9.69 11.92 56.73
CA PRO A 70 -9.94 10.77 57.60
C PRO A 70 -9.42 11.07 59.02
N LYS A 71 -10.21 10.72 60.03
CA LYS A 71 -9.80 10.81 61.43
C LYS A 71 -8.88 9.64 61.79
N GLU A 72 -8.10 9.76 62.86
CA GLU A 72 -7.27 8.64 63.34
C GLU A 72 -8.06 7.37 63.62
N GLU A 73 -9.31 7.52 64.08
CA GLU A 73 -10.23 6.39 64.29
C GLU A 73 -10.59 5.66 62.99
N ASP A 74 -10.80 6.39 61.89
CA ASP A 74 -11.08 5.83 60.58
C ASP A 74 -9.87 5.03 60.07
N ILE A 75 -8.70 5.56 60.19
CA ILE A 75 -7.43 4.91 59.84
C ILE A 75 -7.23 3.63 60.66
N GLN A 76 -7.51 3.66 61.94
CA GLN A 76 -7.39 2.48 62.81
C GLN A 76 -8.42 1.41 62.43
N ASN A 77 -9.65 1.80 62.08
CA ASN A 77 -10.69 0.88 61.60
C ASN A 77 -10.29 0.21 60.29
N LEU A 78 -9.70 0.92 59.34
CA LEU A 78 -9.17 0.39 58.11
C LEU A 78 -8.02 -0.60 58.33
N LYS A 79 -7.08 -0.29 59.27
CA LYS A 79 -6.01 -1.22 59.64
C LYS A 79 -6.57 -2.52 60.26
N ASN A 80 -7.55 -2.42 61.14
CA ASN A 80 -8.24 -3.60 61.69
C ASN A 80 -8.95 -4.41 60.58
N ARG A 81 -9.55 -3.73 59.60
CA ARG A 81 -10.17 -4.38 58.45
C ARG A 81 -9.14 -5.11 57.58
N LEU A 82 -7.97 -4.51 57.33
CA LEU A 82 -6.87 -5.18 56.63
C LEU A 82 -6.44 -6.46 57.35
N GLU A 83 -6.26 -6.44 58.70
CA GLU A 83 -5.89 -7.62 59.46
C GLU A 83 -6.94 -8.75 59.37
N ILE A 84 -8.21 -8.39 59.33
CA ILE A 84 -9.31 -9.37 59.15
C ILE A 84 -9.26 -10.00 57.75
N LEU A 85 -9.15 -9.18 56.71
CA LEU A 85 -9.07 -9.63 55.31
C LEU A 85 -7.84 -10.51 55.06
N GLU A 86 -6.69 -10.18 55.69
CA GLU A 86 -5.44 -10.98 55.61
C GLU A 86 -5.60 -12.39 56.15
N LYS A 87 -6.48 -12.56 57.16
CA LYS A 87 -6.77 -13.88 57.72
C LYS A 87 -7.87 -14.66 57.00
N SER A 88 -8.57 -13.99 56.10
CA SER A 88 -9.67 -14.58 55.31
C SER A 88 -9.14 -15.26 54.06
N GLN A 89 -9.77 -16.36 53.63
CA GLN A 89 -9.53 -16.94 52.32
C GLN A 89 -10.42 -16.22 51.29
N ILE A 90 -9.85 -15.18 50.66
CA ILE A 90 -10.57 -14.41 49.65
C ILE A 90 -10.23 -14.96 48.28
N SER A 91 -11.24 -15.24 47.49
CA SER A 91 -11.10 -15.66 46.09
C SER A 91 -11.80 -14.67 45.17
N CYS A 92 -11.37 -14.63 43.90
CA CYS A 92 -12.09 -13.93 42.85
C CYS A 92 -13.30 -14.78 42.44
N GLU A 93 -14.50 -14.21 42.54
CA GLU A 93 -15.75 -14.91 42.18
C GLU A 93 -16.27 -14.54 40.78
N LEU A 94 -15.55 -13.69 40.03
CA LEU A 94 -15.86 -13.35 38.63
C LEU A 94 -15.66 -14.59 37.75
N LYS A 95 -16.73 -15.33 37.49
CA LYS A 95 -16.68 -16.62 36.78
C LYS A 95 -16.12 -16.50 35.36
N ASP A 96 -16.49 -15.46 34.63
CA ASP A 96 -16.06 -15.28 33.26
C ASP A 96 -14.57 -14.93 33.19
N LEU A 97 -14.05 -14.03 34.06
CA LEU A 97 -12.65 -13.73 34.19
C LEU A 97 -11.82 -14.98 34.56
N GLU A 98 -12.25 -15.73 35.57
CA GLU A 98 -11.54 -16.94 36.01
C GLU A 98 -11.56 -18.04 34.92
N HIS A 99 -12.66 -18.16 34.18
CA HIS A 99 -12.74 -19.07 33.03
C HIS A 99 -11.71 -18.71 31.96
N ASN A 100 -11.65 -17.44 31.57
CA ASN A 100 -10.69 -16.96 30.56
C ASN A 100 -9.24 -17.05 31.03
N LEU A 101 -8.96 -16.76 32.32
CA LEU A 101 -7.64 -16.96 32.90
C LEU A 101 -7.23 -18.44 32.92
N ASN A 102 -8.16 -19.38 33.16
CA ASN A 102 -7.89 -20.80 33.05
C ASN A 102 -7.58 -21.21 31.60
N LEU A 103 -8.35 -20.73 30.61
CA LEU A 103 -8.04 -20.95 29.20
C LEU A 103 -6.65 -20.46 28.83
N LEU A 104 -6.25 -19.26 29.28
CA LEU A 104 -4.93 -18.71 29.07
C LEU A 104 -3.84 -19.55 29.77
N GLN A 105 -4.10 -19.99 31.00
CA GLN A 105 -3.18 -20.85 31.75
C GLN A 105 -2.90 -22.18 31.04
N GLU A 106 -3.95 -22.86 30.62
CA GLU A 106 -3.85 -24.16 29.93
C GLU A 106 -3.15 -24.06 28.58
N ASN A 107 -3.46 -23.04 27.79
CA ASN A 107 -2.96 -22.92 26.43
C ASN A 107 -1.58 -22.24 26.33
N LEU A 108 -1.28 -21.28 27.20
CA LEU A 108 0.01 -20.58 27.22
C LEU A 108 1.01 -21.17 28.22
N GLY A 109 0.53 -22.02 29.14
CA GLY A 109 1.35 -22.59 30.20
C GLY A 109 1.73 -21.57 31.29
N LEU A 110 0.83 -20.64 31.61
CA LEU A 110 1.04 -19.68 32.70
C LEU A 110 1.16 -20.41 34.03
N ASN A 111 2.13 -20.04 34.86
CA ASN A 111 2.18 -20.50 36.23
C ASN A 111 1.19 -19.72 37.12
N SER A 112 1.02 -20.13 38.37
CA SER A 112 0.07 -19.49 39.30
C SER A 112 0.39 -18.00 39.52
N THR A 113 1.67 -17.65 39.65
CA THR A 113 2.12 -16.25 39.84
C THR A 113 1.76 -15.39 38.61
N GLU A 114 2.01 -15.87 37.41
CA GLU A 114 1.70 -15.16 36.18
C GLU A 114 0.19 -14.98 36.01
N ARG A 115 -0.60 -16.01 36.35
CA ARG A 115 -2.06 -15.92 36.35
C ARG A 115 -2.59 -14.87 37.32
N ASP A 116 -2.06 -14.84 38.55
CA ASP A 116 -2.46 -13.86 39.58
C ASP A 116 -2.06 -12.44 39.19
N ILE A 117 -0.89 -12.24 38.59
CA ILE A 117 -0.48 -10.96 38.02
C ILE A 117 -1.44 -10.52 36.92
N LEU A 118 -1.81 -11.41 36.00
CA LEU A 118 -2.74 -11.11 34.90
C LEU A 118 -4.14 -10.75 35.44
N ARG A 119 -4.63 -11.47 36.43
CA ARG A 119 -5.89 -11.14 37.16
C ARG A 119 -5.83 -9.74 37.74
N PHE A 120 -4.76 -9.42 38.46
CA PHE A 120 -4.58 -8.11 39.07
C PHE A 120 -4.56 -7.00 38.02
N VAL A 121 -3.81 -7.20 36.95
CA VAL A 121 -3.72 -6.21 35.86
C VAL A 121 -5.08 -6.02 35.21
N ALA A 122 -5.81 -7.09 34.90
CA ALA A 122 -7.13 -7.01 34.29
C ALA A 122 -8.12 -6.22 35.18
N ILE A 123 -8.12 -6.49 36.49
CA ILE A 123 -8.96 -5.77 37.45
C ILE A 123 -8.51 -4.31 37.57
N MET A 124 -7.21 -4.03 37.70
CA MET A 124 -6.69 -2.67 37.78
C MET A 124 -7.01 -1.83 36.54
N TYR A 125 -7.06 -2.46 35.35
CA TYR A 125 -7.40 -1.77 34.09
C TYR A 125 -8.88 -1.43 33.96
N ASN A 126 -9.76 -2.26 34.52
CA ASN A 126 -11.20 -2.11 34.38
C ASN A 126 -11.87 -1.40 35.57
N TYR A 127 -11.22 -1.34 36.72
CA TYR A 127 -11.76 -0.69 37.94
C TYR A 127 -10.86 0.46 38.39
N GLU A 128 -11.35 1.68 38.19
CA GLU A 128 -10.60 2.91 38.41
C GLU A 128 -10.14 3.07 39.84
N VAL A 129 -10.94 2.65 40.81
CA VAL A 129 -10.60 2.71 42.26
C VAL A 129 -9.32 1.95 42.60
N VAL A 130 -9.11 0.77 41.95
CA VAL A 130 -7.86 -0.01 42.17
C VAL A 130 -6.68 0.70 41.51
N SER A 131 -6.89 1.26 40.30
CA SER A 131 -5.88 2.05 39.62
C SER A 131 -5.48 3.28 40.45
N ASN A 132 -6.44 4.02 41.00
CA ASN A 132 -6.21 5.22 41.81
C ASN A 132 -5.54 4.89 43.13
N ALA A 133 -5.94 3.83 43.81
CA ALA A 133 -5.25 3.35 45.00
C ALA A 133 -3.78 2.99 44.70
N CYS A 134 -3.49 2.35 43.58
CA CYS A 134 -2.10 2.09 43.17
C CYS A 134 -1.35 3.36 42.77
N ASN A 135 -2.05 4.40 42.29
CA ASN A 135 -1.44 5.69 41.94
C ASN A 135 -0.98 6.49 43.17
N THR A 136 -1.49 6.20 44.39
CA THR A 136 -1.00 6.80 45.64
C THR A 136 0.47 6.45 45.91
N LEU A 137 0.99 5.40 45.28
CA LEU A 137 2.38 4.97 45.44
C LEU A 137 3.40 5.86 44.71
N GLY A 138 2.91 6.84 43.93
CA GLY A 138 3.74 7.80 43.21
C GLY A 138 4.49 7.20 42.02
N GLU A 139 5.66 7.78 41.74
CA GLU A 139 6.52 7.35 40.62
C GLU A 139 7.36 6.12 41.00
N LEU A 140 7.39 5.13 40.14
CA LEU A 140 8.04 3.85 40.36
C LEU A 140 9.03 3.50 39.25
N ASN A 141 10.20 2.98 39.63
CA ASN A 141 11.04 2.27 38.65
C ASN A 141 10.61 0.81 38.53
N ASN A 142 11.18 0.05 37.57
CA ASN A 142 10.78 -1.33 37.31
C ASN A 142 10.91 -2.26 38.51
N ILE A 143 12.00 -2.11 39.33
CA ILE A 143 12.20 -2.93 40.53
C ILE A 143 11.16 -2.59 41.59
N GLN A 144 10.82 -1.32 41.73
CA GLN A 144 9.78 -0.88 42.65
C GLN A 144 8.40 -1.39 42.23
N ALA A 145 8.07 -1.35 40.91
CA ALA A 145 6.83 -1.91 40.42
C ALA A 145 6.70 -3.41 40.70
N ILE A 146 7.77 -4.18 40.51
CA ILE A 146 7.80 -5.62 40.87
C ILE A 146 7.57 -5.80 42.37
N LYS A 147 8.19 -4.97 43.23
CA LYS A 147 7.98 -5.02 44.69
C LYS A 147 6.53 -4.69 45.06
N VAL A 148 5.94 -3.70 44.42
CA VAL A 148 4.54 -3.30 44.61
C VAL A 148 3.62 -4.46 44.29
N ILE A 149 3.75 -5.05 43.09
CA ILE A 149 2.93 -6.21 42.65
C ILE A 149 3.11 -7.36 43.64
N SER A 150 4.33 -7.70 44.01
CA SER A 150 4.65 -8.76 44.97
C SER A 150 3.94 -8.54 46.33
N LYS A 151 3.91 -7.30 46.83
CA LYS A 151 3.26 -6.97 48.09
C LYS A 151 1.73 -6.96 48.00
N ILE A 152 1.16 -6.33 46.96
CA ILE A 152 -0.29 -6.27 46.78
C ILE A 152 -0.87 -7.69 46.64
N LEU A 153 -0.19 -8.57 45.90
CA LEU A 153 -0.65 -9.94 45.65
C LEU A 153 -0.18 -10.94 46.74
N ASN A 154 0.65 -10.53 47.67
CA ASN A 154 1.31 -11.39 48.66
C ASN A 154 2.04 -12.58 47.99
N LEU A 155 2.81 -12.28 46.94
CA LEU A 155 3.59 -13.24 46.16
C LEU A 155 5.09 -13.08 46.49
N ASN A 156 5.87 -14.14 46.20
CA ASN A 156 7.32 -14.06 46.36
C ASN A 156 7.89 -13.08 45.32
N PHE A 157 8.79 -12.18 45.79
CA PHE A 157 9.40 -11.18 44.90
C PHE A 157 10.15 -11.80 43.71
N ILE A 158 10.87 -12.91 43.95
CA ILE A 158 11.65 -13.58 42.91
C ILE A 158 10.71 -14.17 41.84
N ASP A 159 9.54 -14.72 42.21
CA ASP A 159 8.59 -15.29 41.29
C ASP A 159 7.94 -14.21 40.42
N VAL A 160 7.58 -13.07 40.99
CA VAL A 160 7.09 -11.89 40.28
C VAL A 160 8.17 -11.34 39.33
N GLN A 161 9.44 -11.27 39.78
CA GLN A 161 10.55 -10.85 38.94
C GLN A 161 10.77 -11.80 37.78
N ASN A 162 10.67 -13.10 37.99
CA ASN A 162 10.79 -14.12 36.93
C ASN A 162 9.68 -14.01 35.88
N ALA A 163 8.45 -13.68 36.27
CA ALA A 163 7.34 -13.47 35.34
C ALA A 163 7.61 -12.38 34.30
N PHE A 164 8.36 -11.33 34.69
CA PHE A 164 8.73 -10.23 33.79
C PHE A 164 10.11 -10.38 33.12
N ARG A 165 10.76 -11.55 33.20
CA ARG A 165 12.02 -11.81 32.50
C ARG A 165 11.83 -11.89 31.00
N LYS A 166 12.90 -11.61 30.24
CA LYS A 166 12.92 -11.63 28.77
C LYS A 166 12.59 -13.00 28.16
N ASP A 167 12.82 -14.07 28.89
CA ASP A 167 12.54 -15.46 28.52
C ASP A 167 11.21 -15.99 29.08
N GLY A 168 10.50 -15.18 29.89
CA GLY A 168 9.17 -15.48 30.43
C GLY A 168 8.04 -15.42 29.38
N ILE A 169 6.89 -15.96 29.75
CA ILE A 169 5.73 -16.02 28.85
C ILE A 169 5.20 -14.63 28.52
N PHE A 170 5.13 -13.72 29.48
CA PHE A 170 4.71 -12.34 29.23
C PHE A 170 5.55 -11.62 28.18
N ALA A 171 6.88 -11.81 28.22
CA ALA A 171 7.78 -11.22 27.26
C ALA A 171 7.67 -11.86 25.87
N LYS A 172 7.51 -13.19 25.81
CA LYS A 172 7.34 -13.93 24.55
C LYS A 172 6.03 -13.59 23.85
N THR A 173 4.92 -13.59 24.60
CA THR A 173 3.58 -13.30 24.06
C THR A 173 3.34 -11.79 23.91
N SER A 174 4.13 -10.96 24.60
CA SER A 174 3.93 -9.50 24.67
C SER A 174 2.59 -9.09 25.29
N ILE A 175 1.92 -9.96 26.03
CA ILE A 175 0.62 -9.66 26.67
C ILE A 175 0.80 -8.54 27.69
N ILE A 176 1.81 -8.67 28.57
CA ILE A 176 2.15 -7.66 29.58
C ILE A 176 3.65 -7.40 29.56
N ARG A 177 4.05 -6.16 29.74
CA ARG A 177 5.45 -5.73 29.85
C ARG A 177 5.60 -4.63 30.89
N LEU A 178 6.81 -4.46 31.41
CA LEU A 178 7.16 -3.27 32.21
C LEU A 178 7.76 -2.20 31.28
N ASP A 179 7.06 -1.09 31.17
CA ASP A 179 7.52 0.05 30.39
C ASP A 179 8.55 0.88 31.16
N ASN A 180 9.62 1.29 30.47
CA ASN A 180 10.65 2.14 31.06
C ASN A 180 10.22 3.61 31.18
N GLY A 181 9.30 4.08 30.35
CA GLY A 181 8.80 5.46 30.32
C GLY A 181 7.66 5.73 31.29
N GLY A 182 6.89 4.73 31.68
CA GLY A 182 5.76 4.85 32.59
C GLY A 182 6.26 5.18 34.01
N GLN A 183 5.60 6.11 34.69
CA GLN A 183 5.99 6.54 36.05
C GLN A 183 5.13 5.89 37.13
N ARG A 184 3.81 5.86 36.97
CA ARG A 184 2.86 5.23 37.89
C ARG A 184 2.56 3.79 37.49
N ILE A 185 2.17 2.94 38.45
CA ILE A 185 1.99 1.49 38.25
C ILE A 185 1.09 1.16 37.03
N ARG A 186 0.00 1.89 36.88
CA ARG A 186 -0.93 1.73 35.75
C ARG A 186 -0.27 1.92 34.37
N TYR A 187 0.59 2.93 34.26
CA TYR A 187 1.34 3.25 33.02
C TYR A 187 2.66 2.48 32.94
N LYS A 188 3.13 1.92 34.06
CA LYS A 188 4.32 1.08 34.15
C LYS A 188 4.06 -0.32 33.58
N ILE A 189 2.83 -0.80 33.74
CA ILE A 189 2.40 -2.07 33.19
C ILE A 189 1.79 -1.79 31.81
N ASP A 190 2.56 -2.06 30.76
CA ASP A 190 2.15 -1.93 29.38
C ASP A 190 1.49 -3.22 28.91
N VAL A 191 0.19 -3.18 28.57
CA VAL A 191 -0.61 -4.31 28.10
C VAL A 191 -0.67 -4.32 26.58
N ILE A 192 -0.96 -5.46 25.96
CA ILE A 192 -0.99 -5.62 24.50
C ILE A 192 -1.94 -4.63 23.84
N ASN A 193 -3.16 -4.54 24.34
CA ASN A 193 -4.15 -3.49 24.05
C ASN A 193 -5.20 -3.44 25.16
N ASN A 194 -5.97 -2.34 25.22
CA ASN A 194 -6.98 -2.15 26.27
C ASN A 194 -8.16 -3.12 26.11
N ASN A 195 -8.55 -3.42 24.86
CA ASN A 195 -9.69 -4.30 24.61
C ASN A 195 -9.45 -5.71 25.12
N PHE A 196 -8.24 -6.24 25.01
CA PHE A 196 -7.89 -7.53 25.59
C PHE A 196 -8.21 -7.57 27.10
N MET A 197 -7.93 -6.49 27.85
CA MET A 197 -8.25 -6.43 29.27
C MET A 197 -9.75 -6.40 29.53
N CYS A 198 -10.54 -5.79 28.64
CA CYS A 198 -12.01 -5.79 28.71
C CYS A 198 -12.59 -7.15 28.29
N ASP A 199 -12.03 -7.76 27.26
CA ASP A 199 -12.49 -9.05 26.72
C ASP A 199 -12.33 -10.19 27.74
N LEU A 200 -11.36 -10.08 28.65
CA LEU A 200 -11.21 -11.04 29.75
C LEU A 200 -12.41 -11.12 30.69
N PHE A 201 -13.26 -10.10 30.73
CA PHE A 201 -14.48 -10.08 31.56
C PHE A 201 -15.73 -10.61 30.84
N VAL A 202 -15.61 -10.98 29.57
CA VAL A 202 -16.67 -11.60 28.78
C VAL A 202 -16.29 -13.06 28.54
N LYS A 203 -17.20 -14.01 28.86
CA LYS A 203 -16.91 -15.43 28.67
C LYS A 203 -16.53 -15.72 27.22
N CYS A 204 -15.35 -16.24 27.01
CA CYS A 204 -14.84 -16.71 25.73
C CYS A 204 -14.81 -18.24 25.70
N GLU A 205 -15.17 -18.83 24.56
CA GLU A 205 -15.12 -20.28 24.37
C GLU A 205 -13.80 -20.78 23.81
N SER A 206 -12.96 -19.86 23.30
CA SER A 206 -11.68 -20.21 22.66
C SER A 206 -10.64 -19.10 22.80
N MET A 207 -9.37 -19.45 22.57
CA MET A 207 -8.27 -18.49 22.48
C MET A 207 -8.45 -17.48 21.35
N ASP A 208 -9.09 -17.88 20.25
CA ASP A 208 -9.37 -17.02 19.10
C ASP A 208 -10.27 -15.83 19.51
N GLU A 209 -11.22 -16.06 20.42
CA GLU A 209 -12.12 -15.01 20.93
C GLU A 209 -11.41 -14.09 21.92
N ILE A 210 -10.55 -14.64 22.80
CA ILE A 210 -9.78 -13.85 23.77
C ILE A 210 -8.84 -12.86 23.07
N PHE A 211 -8.29 -13.25 21.93
CA PHE A 211 -7.32 -12.43 21.19
C PHE A 211 -7.87 -11.81 19.91
N GLU A 212 -9.19 -11.76 19.71
CA GLU A 212 -9.81 -11.24 18.48
C GLU A 212 -9.40 -9.80 18.17
N SER A 213 -9.15 -8.97 19.20
CA SER A 213 -8.63 -7.60 19.06
C SER A 213 -7.20 -7.52 18.54
N SER A 214 -6.42 -8.61 18.62
CA SER A 214 -5.02 -8.67 18.18
C SER A 214 -4.80 -9.55 16.96
N ILE A 215 -5.55 -10.65 16.82
CA ILE A 215 -5.38 -11.67 15.79
C ILE A 215 -6.77 -12.09 15.31
N LYS A 216 -7.07 -11.86 14.02
CA LYS A 216 -8.38 -12.14 13.46
C LYS A 216 -8.34 -13.36 12.53
N PRO A 217 -9.25 -14.33 12.67
CA PRO A 217 -9.37 -15.40 11.68
C PRO A 217 -9.88 -14.83 10.37
N CYS A 218 -9.22 -15.17 9.26
CA CYS A 218 -9.63 -14.71 7.94
C CYS A 218 -10.86 -15.45 7.44
N SER A 219 -11.74 -14.75 6.74
CA SER A 219 -12.89 -15.33 6.05
C SER A 219 -12.45 -16.29 4.94
N LYS A 220 -13.23 -17.32 4.66
CA LYS A 220 -12.99 -18.24 3.54
C LYS A 220 -13.16 -17.50 2.22
N THR A 221 -12.37 -17.91 1.21
CA THR A 221 -12.45 -17.39 -0.16
C THR A 221 -13.14 -18.39 -1.09
N ASN A 222 -13.81 -17.86 -2.12
CA ASN A 222 -14.38 -18.65 -3.22
C ASN A 222 -13.40 -18.76 -4.41
N LEU A 223 -12.18 -18.23 -4.27
CA LEU A 223 -11.14 -18.31 -5.28
C LEU A 223 -10.33 -19.60 -5.12
N THR A 224 -9.68 -20.02 -6.19
CA THR A 224 -8.80 -21.18 -6.26
C THR A 224 -7.50 -20.80 -6.95
N THR A 225 -6.48 -21.67 -6.92
CA THR A 225 -5.23 -21.48 -7.65
C THR A 225 -5.43 -21.26 -9.16
N LYS A 226 -6.53 -21.75 -9.73
CA LYS A 226 -6.91 -21.54 -11.15
C LYS A 226 -7.20 -20.07 -11.49
N ASN A 227 -7.46 -19.23 -10.50
CA ASN A 227 -7.71 -17.81 -10.69
C ASN A 227 -6.43 -16.99 -10.86
N TYR A 228 -5.26 -17.61 -10.64
CA TYR A 228 -3.93 -17.00 -10.73
C TYR A 228 -3.04 -17.63 -11.82
N PRO A 229 -3.49 -17.74 -13.08
CA PRO A 229 -2.75 -18.44 -14.13
C PRO A 229 -1.45 -17.75 -14.52
N HIS A 230 -1.34 -16.43 -14.32
CA HIS A 230 -0.17 -15.61 -14.64
C HIS A 230 1.01 -15.84 -13.68
N ILE A 231 0.77 -16.40 -12.49
CA ILE A 231 1.78 -16.75 -11.49
C ILE A 231 1.70 -18.23 -11.08
N LYS A 232 1.21 -19.09 -11.96
CA LYS A 232 0.93 -20.50 -11.68
C LYS A 232 2.14 -21.27 -11.16
N GLU A 233 3.30 -21.04 -11.73
CA GLU A 233 4.53 -21.75 -11.33
C GLU A 233 5.01 -21.29 -9.95
N ASP A 234 4.94 -19.97 -9.66
CA ASP A 234 5.28 -19.43 -8.35
C ASP A 234 4.33 -19.96 -7.26
N VAL A 235 3.03 -20.03 -7.55
CA VAL A 235 2.03 -20.61 -6.63
C VAL A 235 2.31 -22.09 -6.35
N LYS A 236 2.72 -22.87 -7.35
CA LYS A 236 3.10 -24.28 -7.13
C LYS A 236 4.32 -24.42 -6.22
N ILE A 237 5.36 -23.59 -6.45
CA ILE A 237 6.56 -23.56 -5.62
C ILE A 237 6.17 -23.20 -4.19
N LEU A 238 5.37 -22.15 -4.02
CA LEU A 238 4.90 -21.67 -2.73
C LEU A 238 4.13 -22.76 -1.94
N LEU A 239 3.16 -23.41 -2.57
CA LEU A 239 2.39 -24.49 -1.95
C LEU A 239 3.29 -25.68 -1.54
N SER A 240 4.21 -26.09 -2.40
CA SER A 240 5.16 -27.17 -2.10
C SER A 240 6.07 -26.80 -0.94
N PHE A 241 6.58 -25.56 -0.93
CA PHE A 241 7.45 -25.06 0.13
C PHE A 241 6.73 -25.01 1.48
N LEU A 242 5.58 -24.35 1.54
CA LEU A 242 4.80 -24.22 2.78
C LEU A 242 4.34 -25.60 3.32
N LYS A 243 3.89 -26.50 2.45
CA LYS A 243 3.53 -27.86 2.84
C LYS A 243 4.69 -28.60 3.51
N SER A 244 5.89 -28.51 2.92
CA SER A 244 7.10 -29.12 3.49
C SER A 244 7.51 -28.44 4.79
N ALA A 245 7.46 -27.12 4.86
CA ALA A 245 7.83 -26.33 6.03
C ALA A 245 6.92 -26.63 7.24
N VAL A 246 5.60 -26.69 7.03
CA VAL A 246 4.62 -27.04 8.07
C VAL A 246 4.85 -28.47 8.55
N SER A 247 5.01 -29.45 7.65
CA SER A 247 5.23 -30.86 8.03
C SER A 247 6.51 -31.08 8.82
N LYS A 248 7.55 -30.26 8.57
CA LYS A 248 8.85 -30.32 9.26
C LYS A 248 8.93 -29.41 10.48
N LYS A 249 7.87 -28.67 10.81
CA LYS A 249 7.85 -27.64 11.87
C LYS A 249 9.04 -26.67 11.74
N GLN A 250 9.32 -26.26 10.50
CA GLN A 250 10.47 -25.41 10.19
C GLN A 250 10.24 -24.00 10.75
N LYS A 251 11.24 -23.48 11.47
CA LYS A 251 11.25 -22.09 11.96
C LYS A 251 11.80 -21.13 10.89
N GLY A 252 11.50 -19.86 11.02
CA GLY A 252 11.99 -18.83 10.10
C GLY A 252 11.34 -18.89 8.72
N VAL A 253 10.08 -19.31 8.63
CA VAL A 253 9.35 -19.43 7.36
C VAL A 253 8.59 -18.15 7.07
N ASN A 254 9.10 -17.38 6.10
CA ASN A 254 8.53 -16.09 5.70
C ASN A 254 8.40 -16.00 4.19
N VAL A 255 7.22 -15.67 3.71
CA VAL A 255 6.90 -15.45 2.30
C VAL A 255 6.49 -13.99 2.11
N LEU A 256 7.04 -13.34 1.11
CA LEU A 256 6.67 -11.97 0.74
C LEU A 256 5.83 -11.98 -0.54
N LEU A 257 4.60 -11.45 -0.46
CA LEU A 257 3.76 -11.15 -1.62
C LEU A 257 3.77 -9.65 -1.83
N TYR A 258 4.24 -9.20 -2.99
CA TYR A 258 4.33 -7.76 -3.28
C TYR A 258 3.73 -7.41 -4.65
N GLY A 259 3.40 -6.16 -4.86
CA GLY A 259 2.82 -5.63 -6.11
C GLY A 259 1.74 -4.58 -5.86
N SER A 260 1.18 -4.02 -6.90
CA SER A 260 0.21 -2.92 -6.81
C SER A 260 -1.02 -3.27 -5.95
N ALA A 261 -1.66 -2.27 -5.36
CA ALA A 261 -2.88 -2.46 -4.59
C ALA A 261 -4.00 -3.08 -5.47
N GLY A 262 -4.83 -3.94 -4.86
CA GLY A 262 -5.99 -4.53 -5.54
C GLY A 262 -5.68 -5.67 -6.52
N THR A 263 -4.43 -6.18 -6.59
CA THR A 263 -4.04 -7.31 -7.45
C THR A 263 -4.43 -8.68 -6.89
N GLY A 264 -4.95 -8.74 -5.66
CA GLY A 264 -5.46 -9.96 -5.04
C GLY A 264 -4.45 -10.71 -4.16
N LYS A 265 -3.45 -10.02 -3.60
CA LYS A 265 -2.45 -10.59 -2.67
C LYS A 265 -3.08 -11.22 -1.43
N THR A 266 -3.96 -10.49 -0.75
CA THR A 266 -4.70 -10.96 0.43
C THR A 266 -5.59 -12.16 0.10
N GLU A 267 -6.29 -12.13 -1.05
CA GLU A 267 -7.10 -13.28 -1.50
C GLU A 267 -6.24 -14.49 -1.86
N LEU A 268 -5.04 -14.29 -2.44
CA LEU A 268 -4.11 -15.39 -2.72
C LEU A 268 -3.67 -16.08 -1.42
N SER A 269 -3.41 -15.32 -0.35
CA SER A 269 -3.06 -15.89 0.96
C SER A 269 -4.17 -16.79 1.50
N LYS A 270 -5.45 -16.39 1.34
CA LYS A 270 -6.61 -17.22 1.70
C LYS A 270 -6.71 -18.50 0.85
N VAL A 271 -6.44 -18.38 -0.46
CA VAL A 271 -6.41 -19.55 -1.37
C VAL A 271 -5.32 -20.54 -0.94
N ILE A 272 -4.12 -20.04 -0.63
CA ILE A 272 -2.99 -20.88 -0.19
C ILE A 272 -3.33 -21.61 1.11
N ALA A 273 -3.87 -20.91 2.10
CA ALA A 273 -4.29 -21.52 3.36
C ALA A 273 -5.36 -22.61 3.14
N SER A 274 -6.34 -22.34 2.28
CA SER A 274 -7.40 -23.31 1.94
C SER A 274 -6.83 -24.54 1.23
N GLU A 275 -5.92 -24.41 0.27
CA GLU A 275 -5.29 -25.52 -0.46
C GLU A 275 -4.40 -26.39 0.47
N LEU A 276 -3.85 -25.79 1.53
CA LEU A 276 -3.06 -26.49 2.54
C LEU A 276 -3.87 -27.04 3.71
N ASN A 277 -5.18 -26.78 3.74
CA ASN A 277 -6.08 -27.07 4.87
C ASN A 277 -5.62 -26.45 6.19
N LEU A 278 -5.06 -25.24 6.13
CA LEU A 278 -4.65 -24.45 7.29
C LEU A 278 -5.66 -23.34 7.57
N LYS A 279 -5.83 -22.98 8.85
CA LYS A 279 -6.53 -21.75 9.20
C LYS A 279 -5.62 -20.56 8.95
N LEU A 280 -6.12 -19.53 8.30
CA LEU A 280 -5.40 -18.28 8.11
C LEU A 280 -5.83 -17.26 9.15
N TYR A 281 -4.86 -16.67 9.83
CA TYR A 281 -5.06 -15.57 10.75
C TYR A 281 -4.37 -14.32 10.22
N GLU A 282 -4.97 -13.17 10.48
CA GLU A 282 -4.42 -11.86 10.14
C GLU A 282 -4.04 -11.10 11.40
N VAL A 283 -2.87 -10.47 11.41
CA VAL A 283 -2.49 -9.51 12.44
C VAL A 283 -3.39 -8.29 12.35
N ALA A 284 -4.13 -7.99 13.42
CA ALA A 284 -5.09 -6.90 13.42
C ALA A 284 -4.43 -5.54 13.13
N TYR A 285 -5.13 -4.73 12.37
CA TYR A 285 -4.77 -3.33 12.06
C TYR A 285 -5.61 -2.31 12.84
N ASP A 286 -6.54 -2.81 13.64
CA ASP A 286 -7.47 -2.04 14.46
C ASP A 286 -7.51 -2.70 15.84
N ASP A 287 -7.28 -1.95 16.91
CA ASP A 287 -7.31 -2.43 18.29
C ASP A 287 -8.69 -2.18 18.97
N GLY A 288 -9.68 -1.72 18.18
CA GLY A 288 -11.04 -1.40 18.64
C GLY A 288 -11.20 0.04 19.16
N ASP A 289 -10.13 0.70 19.54
CA ASP A 289 -10.10 2.13 19.91
C ASP A 289 -9.67 3.02 18.73
N GLY A 290 -9.14 2.41 17.65
CA GLY A 290 -8.65 3.09 16.46
C GLY A 290 -7.67 2.23 15.66
N TYR A 291 -6.84 2.86 14.83
CA TYR A 291 -5.79 2.15 14.09
C TYR A 291 -4.68 1.72 15.02
N ALA A 292 -4.37 0.41 15.03
CA ALA A 292 -3.22 -0.13 15.73
C ALA A 292 -1.93 0.43 15.11
N ASN A 293 -1.09 1.05 15.94
CA ASN A 293 0.20 1.56 15.49
C ASN A 293 1.21 0.43 15.23
N GLU A 294 2.36 0.76 14.62
CA GLU A 294 3.44 -0.19 14.31
C GLU A 294 3.83 -1.05 15.54
N TYR A 295 3.93 -0.43 16.71
CA TYR A 295 4.31 -1.10 17.96
C TYR A 295 3.28 -2.15 18.38
N GLN A 296 1.99 -1.81 18.33
CA GLN A 296 0.89 -2.73 18.69
C GLN A 296 0.81 -3.89 17.69
N ARG A 297 0.94 -3.64 16.40
CA ARG A 297 0.92 -4.66 15.36
C ARG A 297 2.07 -5.67 15.50
N ILE A 298 3.28 -5.21 15.82
CA ILE A 298 4.42 -6.11 16.10
C ILE A 298 4.15 -6.97 17.34
N ARG A 299 3.54 -6.42 18.39
CA ARG A 299 3.16 -7.19 19.58
C ARG A 299 2.12 -8.25 19.24
N SER A 300 1.10 -7.91 18.46
CA SER A 300 0.10 -8.86 17.97
C SER A 300 0.73 -9.97 17.11
N TYR A 301 1.73 -9.63 16.29
CA TYR A 301 2.53 -10.63 15.57
C TYR A 301 3.28 -11.56 16.53
N CYS A 302 3.96 -11.03 17.54
CA CYS A 302 4.65 -11.83 18.56
C CYS A 302 3.69 -12.72 19.34
N LEU A 303 2.50 -12.22 19.67
CA LEU A 303 1.44 -12.99 20.30
C LEU A 303 1.05 -14.18 19.41
N ALA A 304 0.72 -13.93 18.14
CA ALA A 304 0.33 -14.96 17.19
C ALA A 304 1.37 -16.09 17.09
N GLN A 305 2.67 -15.75 17.08
CA GLN A 305 3.77 -16.70 17.00
C GLN A 305 3.87 -17.65 18.22
N ASN A 306 3.26 -17.29 19.35
CA ASN A 306 3.31 -18.06 20.58
C ASN A 306 1.97 -18.72 20.95
N VAL A 307 0.86 -18.21 20.43
CA VAL A 307 -0.50 -18.70 20.71
C VAL A 307 -0.97 -19.71 19.68
N LEU A 308 -0.64 -19.49 18.39
CA LEU A 308 -1.15 -20.31 17.30
C LEU A 308 -0.20 -21.49 17.01
N SER A 309 -0.78 -22.67 16.80
CA SER A 309 -0.02 -23.86 16.42
C SER A 309 0.43 -23.80 14.95
N ALA A 310 1.71 -24.00 14.69
CA ALA A 310 2.26 -24.01 13.34
C ALA A 310 1.78 -25.20 12.48
N GLU A 311 1.21 -26.24 13.09
CA GLU A 311 0.72 -27.44 12.39
C GLU A 311 -0.60 -27.20 11.66
N SER A 312 -1.42 -26.29 12.16
CA SER A 312 -2.78 -26.06 11.67
C SER A 312 -3.05 -24.63 11.21
N ASN A 313 -2.09 -23.73 11.39
CA ASN A 313 -2.32 -22.31 11.16
C ASN A 313 -1.24 -21.69 10.26
N LEU A 314 -1.64 -20.62 9.58
CA LEU A 314 -0.80 -19.73 8.78
C LEU A 314 -1.10 -18.31 9.21
N LEU A 315 -0.08 -17.46 9.32
CA LEU A 315 -0.24 -16.06 9.67
C LEU A 315 -0.10 -15.18 8.44
N MET A 316 -0.92 -14.16 8.35
CA MET A 316 -0.83 -13.10 7.36
C MET A 316 -0.57 -11.76 8.04
N TYR A 317 0.43 -11.04 7.55
CA TYR A 317 0.71 -9.66 7.92
C TYR A 317 0.49 -8.78 6.69
N ASP A 318 -0.67 -8.14 6.61
CA ASP A 318 -0.98 -7.22 5.50
C ASP A 318 -0.45 -5.81 5.80
N GLU A 319 -0.17 -5.02 4.75
CA GLU A 319 0.42 -3.67 4.84
C GLU A 319 1.76 -3.66 5.63
N ALA A 320 2.65 -4.58 5.28
CA ALA A 320 3.95 -4.73 5.95
C ALA A 320 4.87 -3.50 5.80
N GLU A 321 4.50 -2.52 4.99
CA GLU A 321 5.13 -1.21 4.87
C GLU A 321 5.32 -0.51 6.23
N ASP A 322 4.36 -0.68 7.12
CA ASP A 322 4.37 -0.06 8.44
C ASP A 322 5.63 -0.42 9.23
N ILE A 323 6.02 -1.69 9.17
CA ILE A 323 7.18 -2.20 9.92
C ILE A 323 8.50 -1.96 9.17
N PHE A 324 8.49 -2.08 7.84
CA PHE A 324 9.73 -2.13 7.06
C PHE A 324 10.12 -0.78 6.44
N ASN A 325 9.31 0.28 6.57
CA ASN A 325 9.61 1.59 6.00
C ASN A 325 10.86 2.21 6.63
N THR A 326 11.92 2.41 5.82
CA THR A 326 13.23 2.90 6.26
C THR A 326 13.26 4.41 6.54
N ASN A 327 12.25 5.16 6.07
CA ASN A 327 12.24 6.63 6.16
C ASN A 327 11.93 7.18 7.56
N ASN A 328 11.61 6.34 8.54
CA ASN A 328 11.23 6.72 9.91
C ASN A 328 12.17 6.17 10.99
N ASP A 329 13.46 6.00 10.70
CA ASP A 329 14.43 5.38 11.63
C ASP A 329 14.49 6.03 13.02
N GLU A 330 14.22 7.34 13.13
CA GLU A 330 14.25 8.07 14.42
C GLU A 330 13.04 7.79 15.34
N LYS A 331 11.94 7.23 14.80
CA LYS A 331 10.70 6.98 15.56
C LYS A 331 10.44 5.50 15.86
N ARG A 332 11.32 4.58 15.45
CA ARG A 332 11.10 3.15 15.64
C ARG A 332 11.25 2.74 17.10
N GLN A 333 10.20 2.24 17.70
CA GLN A 333 10.23 1.63 19.04
C GLN A 333 10.91 0.24 19.03
N TYR A 334 10.85 -0.49 17.91
CA TYR A 334 11.60 -1.74 17.72
C TYR A 334 12.77 -1.52 16.77
N GLY A 335 13.98 -1.85 17.23
CA GLY A 335 15.18 -1.77 16.40
C GLY A 335 15.17 -2.80 15.25
N LYS A 336 15.87 -2.48 14.14
CA LYS A 336 16.06 -3.40 12.97
C LYS A 336 16.51 -4.81 13.39
N ALA A 337 17.33 -4.92 14.44
CA ALA A 337 17.83 -6.20 14.96
C ALA A 337 16.70 -7.09 15.52
N PHE A 338 15.68 -6.50 16.17
CA PHE A 338 14.53 -7.25 16.68
C PHE A 338 13.69 -7.83 15.52
N ILE A 339 13.36 -6.99 14.53
CA ILE A 339 12.58 -7.41 13.34
C ILE A 339 13.32 -8.53 12.59
N ASN A 340 14.62 -8.36 12.33
CA ASN A 340 15.44 -9.36 11.66
C ASN A 340 15.44 -10.69 12.42
N ARG A 341 15.62 -10.66 13.73
CA ARG A 341 15.58 -11.86 14.57
C ARG A 341 14.20 -12.52 14.54
N SER A 342 13.14 -11.73 14.56
CA SER A 342 11.76 -12.22 14.49
C SER A 342 11.50 -12.98 13.18
N LEU A 343 12.01 -12.50 12.04
CA LEU A 343 11.93 -13.19 10.75
C LEU A 343 12.76 -14.49 10.72
N GLU A 344 13.87 -14.54 11.43
CA GLU A 344 14.75 -15.74 11.45
C GLU A 344 14.26 -16.84 12.40
N THR A 345 13.46 -16.48 13.41
CA THR A 345 13.10 -17.41 14.50
C THR A 345 11.60 -17.67 14.65
N ASN A 346 10.76 -17.07 13.81
CA ASN A 346 9.32 -17.29 13.89
C ASN A 346 8.96 -18.77 13.79
N SER A 347 8.04 -19.20 14.67
CA SER A 347 7.57 -20.57 14.75
C SER A 347 6.44 -20.87 13.77
N LEU A 348 5.60 -19.87 13.54
CA LEU A 348 4.44 -19.95 12.66
C LEU A 348 4.80 -19.42 11.27
N PRO A 349 4.60 -20.19 10.20
CA PRO A 349 4.79 -19.68 8.84
C PRO A 349 3.98 -18.42 8.59
N THR A 350 4.62 -17.39 8.04
CA THR A 350 4.00 -16.07 7.86
C THR A 350 4.07 -15.61 6.41
N ILE A 351 2.93 -15.15 5.89
CA ILE A 351 2.82 -14.44 4.61
C ILE A 351 2.78 -12.94 4.90
N TRP A 352 3.75 -12.23 4.38
CA TRP A 352 3.86 -10.78 4.45
C TRP A 352 3.38 -10.17 3.15
N ILE A 353 2.55 -9.13 3.22
CA ILE A 353 1.99 -8.47 2.05
C ILE A 353 2.41 -7.01 2.06
N THR A 354 2.92 -6.54 0.92
CA THR A 354 3.24 -5.13 0.73
C THR A 354 2.75 -4.62 -0.63
N ASN A 355 2.33 -3.37 -0.67
CA ASN A 355 2.02 -2.68 -1.91
C ASN A 355 3.26 -2.00 -2.51
N ASN A 356 4.31 -1.80 -1.71
CA ASN A 356 5.53 -1.12 -2.11
C ASN A 356 6.78 -1.82 -1.57
N ILE A 357 7.38 -2.69 -2.35
CA ILE A 357 8.63 -3.39 -1.97
C ILE A 357 9.82 -2.42 -1.80
N TYR A 358 9.75 -1.25 -2.41
CA TYR A 358 10.87 -0.28 -2.40
C TYR A 358 11.00 0.49 -1.08
N CYS A 359 10.03 0.37 -0.17
CA CYS A 359 10.17 0.87 1.19
C CYS A 359 11.00 -0.07 2.09
N MET A 360 11.26 -1.30 1.62
CA MET A 360 12.01 -2.31 2.37
C MET A 360 13.51 -2.23 2.08
N ASP A 361 14.32 -2.38 3.13
CA ASP A 361 15.76 -2.54 3.00
C ASP A 361 16.10 -3.88 2.32
N GLU A 362 17.07 -3.91 1.40
CA GLU A 362 17.53 -5.16 0.76
C GLU A 362 17.93 -6.22 1.78
N ALA A 363 18.52 -5.81 2.91
CA ALA A 363 18.90 -6.72 3.97
C ALA A 363 17.70 -7.42 4.62
N VAL A 364 16.52 -6.79 4.63
CA VAL A 364 15.26 -7.38 5.08
C VAL A 364 14.70 -8.31 4.00
N VAL A 365 14.68 -7.88 2.75
CA VAL A 365 14.17 -8.70 1.62
C VAL A 365 14.92 -10.03 1.51
N ARG A 366 16.23 -10.06 1.75
CA ARG A 366 17.04 -11.30 1.74
C ARG A 366 16.66 -12.31 2.82
N ARG A 367 15.86 -11.95 3.83
CA ARG A 367 15.40 -12.85 4.90
C ARG A 367 14.09 -13.55 4.59
N PHE A 368 13.43 -13.15 3.52
CA PHE A 368 12.28 -13.90 3.04
C PHE A 368 12.74 -15.13 2.27
N ASN A 369 12.14 -16.28 2.57
CA ASN A 369 12.45 -17.53 1.88
C ASN A 369 11.98 -17.51 0.42
N LEU A 370 10.89 -16.77 0.18
CA LEU A 370 10.29 -16.62 -1.14
C LEU A 370 9.66 -15.22 -1.25
N ALA A 371 9.95 -14.52 -2.34
CA ALA A 371 9.33 -13.25 -2.69
C ALA A 371 8.64 -13.39 -4.05
N ILE A 372 7.34 -13.13 -4.11
CA ILE A 372 6.52 -13.31 -5.31
C ILE A 372 5.86 -11.98 -5.67
N GLU A 373 6.07 -11.53 -6.90
CA GLU A 373 5.38 -10.38 -7.45
C GLU A 373 3.97 -10.76 -7.92
N ILE A 374 2.96 -10.13 -7.35
CA ILE A 374 1.59 -10.26 -7.80
C ILE A 374 1.29 -9.07 -8.70
N GLY A 375 1.71 -9.20 -9.95
CA GLY A 375 1.49 -8.19 -10.97
C GLY A 375 0.04 -8.10 -11.42
N ILE A 376 -0.26 -7.08 -12.21
CA ILE A 376 -1.56 -6.96 -12.87
C ILE A 376 -1.69 -8.10 -13.89
N PRO A 377 -2.81 -8.85 -13.90
CA PRO A 377 -2.98 -9.98 -14.80
C PRO A 377 -2.89 -9.57 -16.28
N THR A 378 -2.50 -10.50 -17.16
CA THR A 378 -2.48 -10.28 -18.62
C THR A 378 -3.88 -9.96 -19.18
N GLU A 379 -3.97 -9.35 -20.37
CA GLU A 379 -5.24 -8.95 -21.02
C GLU A 379 -6.27 -10.08 -21.02
N ASP A 380 -5.87 -11.31 -21.41
CA ASP A 380 -6.76 -12.47 -21.46
C ASP A 380 -7.28 -12.88 -20.07
N VAL A 381 -6.43 -12.80 -19.06
CA VAL A 381 -6.82 -13.10 -17.66
C VAL A 381 -7.71 -12.01 -17.13
N ARG A 382 -7.39 -10.74 -17.39
CA ARG A 382 -8.26 -9.61 -17.03
C ARG A 382 -9.65 -9.73 -17.66
N ALA A 383 -9.72 -10.07 -18.94
CA ALA A 383 -11.01 -10.28 -19.62
C ALA A 383 -11.87 -11.34 -18.92
N LYS A 384 -11.26 -12.44 -18.47
CA LYS A 384 -11.96 -13.50 -17.70
C LYS A 384 -12.40 -12.99 -16.33
N ILE A 385 -11.54 -12.23 -15.62
CA ILE A 385 -11.85 -11.63 -14.32
C ILE A 385 -13.01 -10.64 -14.47
N ILE A 386 -12.93 -9.72 -15.46
CA ILE A 386 -13.98 -8.74 -15.72
C ILE A 386 -15.31 -9.45 -15.99
N LYS A 387 -15.31 -10.48 -16.86
CA LYS A 387 -16.51 -11.25 -17.18
C LYS A 387 -17.09 -11.95 -15.94
N LYS A 388 -16.23 -12.51 -15.06
CA LYS A 388 -16.66 -13.19 -13.83
C LYS A 388 -17.31 -12.22 -12.86
N TYR A 389 -16.66 -11.09 -12.58
CA TYR A 389 -17.15 -10.13 -11.57
C TYR A 389 -18.28 -9.23 -12.08
N SER A 390 -18.38 -9.01 -13.40
CA SER A 390 -19.48 -8.22 -13.96
C SER A 390 -20.79 -8.99 -14.13
N GLU A 391 -20.81 -10.32 -13.91
CA GLU A 391 -22.02 -11.18 -13.89
C GLU A 391 -23.03 -10.86 -15.01
N ASN A 392 -22.56 -10.63 -16.23
CA ASN A 392 -23.37 -10.20 -17.39
C ASN A 392 -23.97 -8.77 -17.29
N LEU A 393 -23.50 -7.94 -16.38
CA LEU A 393 -23.91 -6.52 -16.29
C LEU A 393 -23.46 -5.70 -17.49
N ILE A 394 -22.37 -6.14 -18.16
CA ILE A 394 -21.73 -5.45 -19.30
C ILE A 394 -21.54 -6.37 -20.49
N ASP A 395 -21.50 -5.79 -21.69
CA ASP A 395 -21.31 -6.53 -22.92
C ASP A 395 -19.85 -6.96 -23.19
N SER A 396 -19.67 -7.90 -24.12
CA SER A 396 -18.35 -8.42 -24.48
C SER A 396 -17.44 -7.36 -25.13
N LYS A 397 -18.00 -6.28 -25.70
CA LYS A 397 -17.22 -5.19 -26.31
C LYS A 397 -16.58 -4.35 -25.21
N LEU A 398 -17.33 -4.01 -24.16
CA LEU A 398 -16.81 -3.27 -23.00
C LEU A 398 -15.81 -4.12 -22.22
N VAL A 399 -16.07 -5.43 -22.02
CA VAL A 399 -15.12 -6.36 -21.40
C VAL A 399 -13.75 -6.30 -22.09
N LYS A 400 -13.72 -6.41 -23.43
CA LYS A 400 -12.48 -6.33 -24.20
C LYS A 400 -11.81 -4.95 -24.11
N LYS A 401 -12.61 -3.87 -24.10
CA LYS A 401 -12.10 -2.51 -23.93
C LYS A 401 -11.41 -2.33 -22.58
N LEU A 402 -12.07 -2.74 -21.50
CA LEU A 402 -11.54 -2.67 -20.15
C LEU A 402 -10.28 -3.55 -19.98
N ALA A 403 -10.28 -4.77 -20.55
CA ALA A 403 -9.16 -5.70 -20.42
C ALA A 403 -7.84 -5.18 -21.02
N LYS A 404 -7.90 -4.27 -21.98
CA LYS A 404 -6.71 -3.65 -22.59
C LYS A 404 -6.01 -2.64 -21.69
N ASN A 405 -6.67 -2.13 -20.67
CA ASN A 405 -6.10 -1.13 -19.77
C ASN A 405 -5.35 -1.82 -18.61
N ASP A 406 -4.05 -1.57 -18.52
CA ASP A 406 -3.14 -2.18 -17.52
C ASP A 406 -3.32 -1.62 -16.11
N PHE A 407 -4.10 -0.56 -15.91
CA PHE A 407 -4.37 0.01 -14.59
C PHE A 407 -5.66 -0.52 -13.93
N ILE A 408 -6.36 -1.46 -14.60
CA ILE A 408 -7.59 -2.04 -14.07
C ILE A 408 -7.26 -3.26 -13.21
N ALA A 409 -7.18 -3.03 -11.91
CA ALA A 409 -7.04 -4.08 -10.92
C ALA A 409 -8.38 -4.84 -10.68
N PRO A 410 -8.33 -6.12 -10.29
CA PRO A 410 -9.54 -6.91 -9.99
C PRO A 410 -10.49 -6.26 -8.98
N ALA A 411 -9.97 -5.61 -7.95
CA ALA A 411 -10.77 -4.90 -6.94
C ALA A 411 -11.62 -3.78 -7.55
N LEU A 412 -11.07 -3.05 -8.53
CA LEU A 412 -11.78 -1.97 -9.21
C LEU A 412 -13.02 -2.49 -9.98
N ILE A 413 -12.88 -3.65 -10.61
CA ILE A 413 -13.98 -4.32 -11.31
C ILE A 413 -15.06 -4.79 -10.33
N SER A 414 -14.65 -5.41 -9.22
CA SER A 414 -15.58 -5.86 -8.18
C SER A 414 -16.40 -4.69 -7.62
N ASN A 415 -15.75 -3.59 -7.27
CA ASN A 415 -16.42 -2.39 -6.75
C ASN A 415 -17.38 -1.78 -7.78
N ALA A 416 -16.95 -1.66 -9.05
CA ALA A 416 -17.82 -1.16 -10.11
C ALA A 416 -19.04 -2.06 -10.33
N SER A 417 -18.88 -3.38 -10.21
CA SER A 417 -19.98 -4.34 -10.33
C SER A 417 -21.01 -4.15 -9.21
N VAL A 418 -20.56 -4.00 -7.98
CA VAL A 418 -21.44 -3.73 -6.83
C VAL A 418 -22.21 -2.42 -7.02
N VAL A 419 -21.55 -1.35 -7.45
CA VAL A 419 -22.21 -0.07 -7.70
C VAL A 419 -23.25 -0.18 -8.80
N VAL A 420 -22.89 -0.77 -9.95
CA VAL A 420 -23.78 -0.83 -11.12
C VAL A 420 -24.93 -1.81 -10.95
N SER A 421 -24.74 -2.89 -10.16
CA SER A 421 -25.84 -3.81 -9.82
C SER A 421 -26.95 -3.13 -9.02
N ASN A 422 -26.60 -2.18 -8.18
CA ASN A 422 -27.54 -1.40 -7.36
C ASN A 422 -28.15 -0.18 -8.09
N LEU A 423 -27.69 0.11 -9.32
CA LEU A 423 -28.24 1.24 -10.10
C LEU A 423 -29.44 0.79 -10.96
N ASN A 424 -30.53 1.56 -10.86
CA ASN A 424 -31.68 1.39 -11.73
C ASN A 424 -31.50 2.21 -13.04
N THR A 425 -30.53 1.80 -13.87
CA THR A 425 -30.19 2.48 -15.13
C THR A 425 -30.44 1.58 -16.34
N LYS A 426 -30.86 2.20 -17.46
CA LYS A 426 -31.07 1.49 -18.75
C LYS A 426 -29.75 1.14 -19.44
N ASP A 427 -28.70 1.92 -19.24
CA ASP A 427 -27.38 1.71 -19.87
C ASP A 427 -26.33 1.37 -18.81
N LYS A 428 -26.25 0.07 -18.49
CA LYS A 428 -25.29 -0.46 -17.52
C LYS A 428 -23.84 -0.36 -18.01
N ASN A 429 -23.61 -0.48 -19.34
CA ASN A 429 -22.27 -0.34 -19.91
C ASN A 429 -21.69 1.05 -19.64
N LYS A 430 -22.46 2.11 -19.95
CA LYS A 430 -22.02 3.48 -19.74
C LYS A 430 -21.83 3.82 -18.26
N ALA A 431 -22.70 3.30 -17.40
CA ALA A 431 -22.56 3.47 -15.96
C ALA A 431 -21.28 2.80 -15.44
N PHE A 432 -21.00 1.56 -15.87
CA PHE A 432 -19.81 0.80 -15.48
C PHE A 432 -18.52 1.50 -15.91
N GLU A 433 -18.45 1.92 -17.17
CA GLU A 433 -17.32 2.65 -17.72
C GLU A 433 -17.08 3.97 -16.96
N ARG A 434 -18.14 4.69 -16.61
CA ARG A 434 -18.06 5.93 -15.85
C ARG A 434 -17.52 5.71 -14.42
N VAL A 435 -17.98 4.66 -13.73
CA VAL A 435 -17.48 4.32 -12.37
C VAL A 435 -15.99 4.00 -12.42
N ILE A 436 -15.58 3.17 -13.39
CA ILE A 436 -14.16 2.83 -13.59
C ILE A 436 -13.33 4.09 -13.86
N ASN A 437 -13.76 4.94 -14.83
CA ASN A 437 -13.03 6.14 -15.21
C ASN A 437 -12.90 7.15 -14.05
N ASN A 438 -13.95 7.34 -13.27
CA ASN A 438 -13.89 8.22 -12.10
C ASN A 438 -12.86 7.73 -11.08
N THR A 439 -12.76 6.43 -10.86
CA THR A 439 -11.79 5.87 -9.92
C THR A 439 -10.36 5.93 -10.48
N LEU A 440 -10.16 5.62 -11.77
CA LEU A 440 -8.85 5.79 -12.42
C LEU A 440 -8.37 7.25 -12.33
N LYS A 441 -9.26 8.20 -12.61
CA LYS A 441 -8.95 9.63 -12.50
C LYS A 441 -8.58 10.04 -11.07
N ALA A 442 -9.30 9.54 -10.06
CA ALA A 442 -9.00 9.79 -8.65
C ALA A 442 -7.63 9.21 -8.23
N GLN A 443 -7.18 8.13 -8.90
CA GLN A 443 -5.86 7.52 -8.72
C GLN A 443 -4.76 8.18 -9.56
N GLY A 444 -5.07 9.22 -10.35
CA GLY A 444 -4.11 9.92 -11.20
C GLY A 444 -3.85 9.26 -12.56
N TYR A 445 -4.64 8.23 -12.93
CA TYR A 445 -4.54 7.57 -14.23
C TYR A 445 -5.42 8.22 -15.29
N GLU A 446 -5.09 7.99 -16.57
CA GLU A 446 -5.92 8.45 -17.67
C GLU A 446 -7.25 7.67 -17.76
N GLU A 447 -8.30 8.39 -18.18
CA GLU A 447 -9.60 7.77 -18.45
C GLU A 447 -9.50 6.75 -19.59
N ILE A 448 -10.30 5.69 -19.51
CA ILE A 448 -10.44 4.71 -20.61
C ILE A 448 -11.16 5.38 -21.77
N ARG A 449 -10.42 5.77 -22.75
CA ARG A 449 -10.96 6.26 -24.02
C ARG A 449 -11.10 5.09 -24.98
N ASP A 450 -11.92 5.24 -26.01
CA ASP A 450 -11.91 4.30 -27.12
C ASP A 450 -10.57 4.41 -27.85
N TYR A 451 -9.54 3.71 -27.31
CA TYR A 451 -8.21 3.70 -27.88
C TYR A 451 -8.24 2.87 -29.17
N ASN A 452 -8.30 3.56 -30.28
CA ASN A 452 -8.07 2.97 -31.58
C ASN A 452 -6.64 3.33 -32.01
N PRO A 453 -5.65 2.43 -31.88
CA PRO A 453 -4.28 2.70 -32.34
C PRO A 453 -4.22 3.11 -33.82
N ARG A 454 -5.30 2.86 -34.58
CA ARG A 454 -5.44 3.28 -35.96
C ARG A 454 -5.81 4.76 -36.12
N GLU A 455 -6.43 5.38 -35.10
CA GLU A 455 -6.90 6.78 -35.17
C GLU A 455 -5.83 7.81 -34.77
N ASP A 456 -4.74 7.40 -34.13
CA ASP A 456 -3.65 8.28 -33.74
C ASP A 456 -2.67 8.63 -34.88
N LEU A 457 -2.71 7.89 -35.97
CA LEU A 457 -1.96 8.25 -37.17
C LEU A 457 -2.85 9.12 -38.04
N PRO A 458 -2.46 10.38 -38.36
CA PRO A 458 -3.28 11.21 -39.26
C PRO A 458 -3.67 10.46 -40.51
N SER A 459 -4.94 10.53 -40.91
CA SER A 459 -5.44 9.85 -42.12
C SER A 459 -4.71 10.29 -43.39
N SER A 460 -4.13 11.47 -43.37
CA SER A 460 -3.29 12.05 -44.41
C SER A 460 -1.82 11.64 -44.32
N TYR A 461 -1.39 10.95 -43.27
CA TYR A 461 0.01 10.60 -43.11
C TYR A 461 0.48 9.63 -44.18
N ASP A 462 1.58 9.97 -44.80
CA ASP A 462 2.26 9.19 -45.83
C ASP A 462 3.75 9.54 -45.76
N PRO A 463 4.67 8.57 -45.62
CA PRO A 463 6.10 8.82 -45.59
C PRO A 463 6.64 9.66 -46.78
N ASN A 464 5.99 9.54 -47.94
CA ASN A 464 6.36 10.27 -49.17
C ASN A 464 6.17 11.81 -49.04
N PHE A 465 5.33 12.25 -48.10
CA PHE A 465 5.11 13.68 -47.81
C PHE A 465 5.90 14.17 -46.60
N VAL A 466 6.99 13.51 -46.29
CA VAL A 466 7.91 13.90 -45.23
C VAL A 466 9.30 14.06 -45.83
N ASN A 467 9.94 15.18 -45.58
CA ASN A 467 11.32 15.40 -46.01
C ASN A 467 12.28 14.82 -44.97
N SER A 468 13.03 13.78 -45.37
CA SER A 468 14.06 13.15 -44.55
C SER A 468 15.33 12.98 -45.37
N ASP A 469 16.47 12.88 -44.70
CA ASP A 469 17.79 12.64 -45.27
C ASP A 469 17.95 11.19 -45.81
N CYS A 470 16.96 10.33 -45.65
CA CYS A 470 16.91 8.98 -46.23
C CYS A 470 15.54 8.61 -46.76
N ASP A 471 15.45 7.55 -47.59
CA ASP A 471 14.19 6.98 -48.03
C ASP A 471 13.52 6.20 -46.87
N LEU A 472 12.46 6.78 -46.33
CA LEU A 472 11.69 6.22 -45.22
C LEU A 472 10.99 4.87 -45.56
N ASN A 473 10.70 4.60 -46.85
CA ASN A 473 10.10 3.35 -47.26
C ASN A 473 11.14 2.23 -47.34
N GLU A 474 12.33 2.51 -47.86
CA GLU A 474 13.45 1.58 -47.87
C GLU A 474 13.86 1.23 -46.44
N LEU A 475 13.99 2.23 -45.57
CA LEU A 475 14.28 2.05 -44.16
C LEU A 475 13.25 1.14 -43.47
N MET A 476 11.97 1.32 -43.78
CA MET A 476 10.91 0.48 -43.23
C MET A 476 11.05 -0.99 -43.62
N GLN A 477 11.54 -1.28 -44.83
CA GLN A 477 11.85 -2.64 -45.26
C GLN A 477 13.00 -3.24 -44.43
N GLY A 478 14.07 -2.46 -44.21
CA GLY A 478 15.19 -2.87 -43.37
C GLY A 478 14.77 -3.18 -41.92
N ILE A 479 13.92 -2.36 -41.32
CA ILE A 479 13.39 -2.56 -39.96
C ILE A 479 12.53 -3.82 -39.88
N LYS A 480 11.75 -4.15 -40.92
CA LYS A 480 10.98 -5.39 -40.97
C LYS A 480 11.83 -6.65 -40.94
N ILE A 481 13.02 -6.58 -41.53
CA ILE A 481 13.97 -7.70 -41.61
C ILE A 481 14.73 -7.82 -40.28
N SER A 482 15.30 -6.72 -39.77
CA SER A 482 16.17 -6.71 -38.59
C SER A 482 15.40 -7.00 -37.31
N LYS A 483 14.13 -6.54 -37.21
CA LYS A 483 13.28 -6.59 -36.01
C LYS A 483 13.88 -5.96 -34.74
N ASN A 484 15.09 -5.41 -34.84
CA ASN A 484 15.83 -4.72 -33.79
C ASN A 484 16.43 -3.44 -34.41
N ALA A 485 16.19 -2.28 -33.81
CA ALA A 485 16.72 -1.00 -34.25
C ALA A 485 16.61 0.06 -33.18
N ARG A 486 17.66 0.89 -33.05
CA ARG A 486 17.69 2.09 -32.20
C ARG A 486 17.75 3.31 -33.11
N ILE A 487 16.69 4.10 -33.14
CA ILE A 487 16.51 5.18 -34.13
C ILE A 487 16.32 6.50 -33.40
N CYS A 488 17.11 7.50 -33.76
CA CYS A 488 16.92 8.89 -33.32
C CYS A 488 16.30 9.69 -34.49
N LEU A 489 15.09 10.20 -34.28
CA LEU A 489 14.41 11.10 -35.20
C LEU A 489 14.60 12.54 -34.72
N HIS A 490 15.31 13.37 -35.49
CA HIS A 490 15.58 14.75 -35.09
C HIS A 490 15.16 15.76 -36.17
N GLY A 491 15.05 17.00 -35.77
CA GLY A 491 14.72 18.11 -36.71
C GLY A 491 13.59 18.99 -36.17
N VAL A 492 13.17 19.94 -37.01
CA VAL A 492 12.23 21.00 -36.60
C VAL A 492 10.88 20.47 -36.13
N PRO A 493 10.19 21.17 -35.22
CA PRO A 493 8.85 20.77 -34.77
C PRO A 493 7.85 20.65 -35.93
N GLY A 494 6.90 19.72 -35.85
CA GLY A 494 5.82 19.57 -36.83
C GLY A 494 6.19 18.79 -38.10
N THR A 495 7.43 18.31 -38.24
CA THR A 495 7.87 17.57 -39.44
C THR A 495 7.42 16.13 -39.54
N GLY A 496 6.75 15.60 -38.51
CA GLY A 496 6.13 14.26 -38.54
C GLY A 496 6.94 13.16 -37.84
N LYS A 497 7.95 13.47 -37.01
CA LYS A 497 8.79 12.50 -36.28
C LYS A 497 7.98 11.47 -35.48
N SER A 498 7.14 11.92 -34.58
CA SER A 498 6.29 11.03 -33.76
C SER A 498 5.24 10.28 -34.60
N ALA A 499 4.79 10.87 -35.72
CA ALA A 499 3.89 10.18 -36.65
C ALA A 499 4.60 9.05 -37.41
N TYR A 500 5.89 9.22 -37.78
CA TYR A 500 6.68 8.17 -38.38
C TYR A 500 6.93 7.01 -37.42
N ALA A 501 7.19 7.27 -36.15
CA ALA A 501 7.31 6.23 -35.13
C ALA A 501 6.01 5.39 -35.02
N LYS A 502 4.84 6.04 -35.03
CA LYS A 502 3.53 5.36 -35.09
C LYS A 502 3.34 4.56 -36.40
N PHE A 503 3.79 5.10 -37.52
CA PHE A 503 3.74 4.41 -38.83
C PHE A 503 4.59 3.12 -38.82
N ILE A 504 5.79 3.15 -38.22
CA ILE A 504 6.64 1.97 -38.05
C ILE A 504 5.90 0.89 -37.25
N ALA A 505 5.35 1.21 -36.09
CA ALA A 505 4.64 0.26 -35.25
C ALA A 505 3.43 -0.36 -35.98
N LYS A 506 2.64 0.47 -36.67
CA LYS A 506 1.49 0.03 -37.48
C LYS A 506 1.91 -0.90 -38.61
N SER A 507 2.98 -0.57 -39.32
CA SER A 507 3.49 -1.37 -40.45
C SER A 507 4.05 -2.71 -40.02
N LEU A 508 4.57 -2.79 -38.77
CA LEU A 508 5.07 -4.01 -38.15
C LEU A 508 3.96 -4.81 -37.43
N LYS A 509 2.75 -4.25 -37.35
CA LYS A 509 1.63 -4.81 -36.55
C LYS A 509 2.02 -5.06 -35.09
N LYS A 510 2.91 -4.25 -34.54
CA LYS A 510 3.33 -4.33 -33.14
C LYS A 510 2.61 -3.28 -32.28
N PRO A 511 2.39 -3.54 -30.99
CA PRO A 511 1.99 -2.51 -30.05
C PRO A 511 3.02 -1.38 -30.03
N ILE A 512 2.59 -0.17 -29.66
CA ILE A 512 3.48 0.97 -29.48
C ILE A 512 3.34 1.49 -28.03
N ILE A 513 4.46 1.77 -27.40
CA ILE A 513 4.53 2.40 -26.10
C ILE A 513 5.22 3.74 -26.29
N ILE A 514 4.52 4.83 -26.03
CA ILE A 514 5.04 6.19 -26.13
C ILE A 514 5.16 6.76 -24.71
N LYS A 515 6.38 7.19 -24.35
CA LYS A 515 6.65 7.90 -23.10
C LYS A 515 7.17 9.29 -23.46
N LYS A 516 6.61 10.32 -22.85
CA LYS A 516 7.11 11.69 -22.93
C LYS A 516 8.11 11.95 -21.81
N GLY A 517 8.89 13.01 -21.91
CA GLY A 517 9.79 13.43 -20.84
C GLY A 517 9.08 13.56 -19.49
N SER A 518 7.87 14.09 -19.47
CA SER A 518 7.04 14.20 -18.25
C SER A 518 6.65 12.85 -17.61
N ASP A 519 6.58 11.78 -18.41
CA ASP A 519 6.19 10.44 -17.92
C ASP A 519 7.41 9.72 -17.29
N LEU A 520 8.61 10.14 -17.63
CA LEU A 520 9.85 9.54 -17.17
C LEU A 520 10.46 10.31 -16.00
N LEU A 521 10.37 11.64 -15.99
CA LEU A 521 10.94 12.48 -14.94
C LEU A 521 10.23 12.26 -13.59
N SER A 522 11.02 12.15 -12.52
CA SER A 522 10.52 11.99 -11.14
C SER A 522 11.14 13.09 -10.26
N MET A 523 10.36 13.54 -9.25
CA MET A 523 10.85 14.46 -8.23
C MET A 523 11.83 13.78 -7.25
N PHE A 524 11.86 12.47 -7.21
CA PHE A 524 12.71 11.69 -6.31
C PHE A 524 13.98 11.24 -7.04
N VAL A 525 15.13 11.33 -6.37
CA VAL A 525 16.41 10.82 -6.88
C VAL A 525 16.30 9.30 -7.10
N GLY A 526 16.75 8.82 -8.26
CA GLY A 526 16.60 7.42 -8.68
C GLY A 526 15.25 7.07 -9.31
N GLY A 527 14.25 7.93 -9.20
CA GLY A 527 12.91 7.69 -9.75
C GLY A 527 12.86 7.72 -11.27
N THR A 528 13.62 8.63 -11.91
CA THR A 528 13.70 8.73 -13.36
C THR A 528 14.41 7.53 -13.97
N GLU A 529 15.52 7.09 -13.39
CA GLU A 529 16.27 5.89 -13.80
C GLU A 529 15.37 4.66 -13.77
N LYS A 530 14.59 4.53 -12.70
CA LYS A 530 13.64 3.45 -12.54
C LYS A 530 12.52 3.49 -13.58
N ASN A 531 11.96 4.67 -13.87
CA ASN A 531 10.93 4.84 -14.89
C ASN A 531 11.45 4.49 -16.29
N ILE A 532 12.70 4.84 -16.60
CA ILE A 532 13.39 4.44 -17.83
C ILE A 532 13.49 2.92 -17.91
N ALA A 533 14.03 2.25 -16.88
CA ALA A 533 14.19 0.81 -16.84
C ALA A 533 12.83 0.06 -16.97
N LEU A 534 11.80 0.55 -16.30
CA LEU A 534 10.44 -0.01 -16.39
C LEU A 534 9.84 0.14 -17.79
N ALA A 535 10.05 1.26 -18.48
CA ALA A 535 9.57 1.46 -19.84
C ALA A 535 10.20 0.46 -20.84
N PHE A 536 11.50 0.20 -20.72
CA PHE A 536 12.19 -0.81 -21.54
C PHE A 536 11.73 -2.23 -21.21
N LYS A 537 11.55 -2.54 -19.91
CA LYS A 537 11.01 -3.83 -19.46
C LYS A 537 9.60 -4.07 -20.02
N GLU A 538 8.71 -3.08 -19.89
CA GLU A 538 7.36 -3.12 -20.43
C GLU A 538 7.34 -3.37 -21.94
N ALA A 539 8.21 -2.68 -22.69
CA ALA A 539 8.31 -2.83 -24.13
C ALA A 539 8.81 -4.23 -24.54
N LYS A 540 9.75 -4.79 -23.78
CA LYS A 540 10.26 -6.14 -23.98
C LYS A 540 9.18 -7.20 -23.76
N GLU A 541 8.45 -7.11 -22.66
CA GLU A 541 7.38 -8.04 -22.28
C GLU A 541 6.22 -8.01 -23.28
N LYS A 542 5.85 -6.84 -23.77
CA LYS A 542 4.77 -6.67 -24.75
C LYS A 542 5.21 -6.81 -26.20
N HIS A 543 6.49 -7.07 -26.46
CA HIS A 543 7.09 -7.04 -27.81
C HIS A 543 6.75 -5.77 -28.60
N ALA A 544 6.66 -4.64 -27.90
CA ALA A 544 6.21 -3.36 -28.42
C ALA A 544 7.36 -2.56 -29.08
N VAL A 545 6.99 -1.60 -29.92
CA VAL A 545 7.88 -0.50 -30.34
C VAL A 545 7.87 0.52 -29.21
N LEU A 546 9.04 0.78 -28.62
CA LEU A 546 9.21 1.79 -27.58
C LEU A 546 9.56 3.13 -28.21
N VAL A 547 8.84 4.17 -27.83
CA VAL A 547 9.09 5.55 -28.28
C VAL A 547 9.26 6.47 -27.10
N PHE A 548 10.40 7.16 -27.04
CA PHE A 548 10.58 8.27 -26.12
C PHE A 548 10.46 9.58 -26.92
N ASP A 549 9.44 10.36 -26.60
CA ASP A 549 9.14 11.62 -27.29
C ASP A 549 9.76 12.80 -26.52
N GLU A 550 10.42 13.72 -27.23
CA GLU A 550 11.09 14.91 -26.67
C GLU A 550 12.16 14.56 -25.62
N VAL A 551 13.12 13.69 -26.02
CA VAL A 551 14.19 13.21 -25.13
C VAL A 551 15.19 14.31 -24.74
N ASP A 552 15.22 15.46 -25.40
CA ASP A 552 16.04 16.62 -25.07
C ASP A 552 15.76 17.18 -23.66
N SER A 553 14.63 16.82 -23.05
CA SER A 553 14.29 17.23 -21.70
C SER A 553 15.08 16.50 -20.61
N PHE A 554 15.65 15.31 -20.87
CA PHE A 554 16.33 14.48 -19.87
C PHE A 554 17.62 13.76 -20.36
N LEU A 555 17.95 13.83 -21.64
CA LEU A 555 19.19 13.25 -22.23
C LEU A 555 20.20 14.32 -22.64
N GLN A 556 20.32 15.36 -21.84
CA GLN A 556 21.28 16.46 -22.12
C GLN A 556 22.71 15.99 -21.94
N ASP A 557 23.67 16.73 -22.61
CA ASP A 557 25.10 16.46 -22.50
C ASP A 557 25.55 16.52 -21.03
N ARG A 558 26.17 15.45 -20.57
CA ARG A 558 26.64 15.29 -19.18
C ARG A 558 27.69 16.34 -18.78
N SER A 559 28.39 16.96 -19.76
CA SER A 559 29.32 18.05 -19.50
C SER A 559 28.63 19.34 -19.05
N MET A 560 27.33 19.47 -19.32
CA MET A 560 26.46 20.58 -18.90
C MET A 560 25.61 20.28 -17.69
N ALA A 561 25.71 19.07 -17.15
CA ALA A 561 24.90 18.64 -16.00
C ALA A 561 25.22 19.49 -14.76
N ALA A 562 24.19 20.15 -14.21
CA ALA A 562 24.33 20.93 -12.98
C ALA A 562 24.28 20.04 -11.72
N ARG A 563 23.77 18.82 -11.85
CA ARG A 563 23.48 17.94 -10.72
C ARG A 563 23.85 16.48 -11.05
N SER A 564 24.36 15.74 -10.06
CA SER A 564 24.83 14.36 -10.22
C SER A 564 23.79 13.39 -10.76
N TRP A 565 22.51 13.55 -10.40
CA TRP A 565 21.45 12.66 -10.88
C TRP A 565 21.12 12.84 -12.38
N GLU A 566 21.42 13.97 -12.99
CA GLU A 566 21.28 14.15 -14.44
C GLU A 566 22.25 13.23 -15.19
N VAL A 567 23.43 13.00 -14.62
CA VAL A 567 24.43 12.07 -15.15
C VAL A 567 23.96 10.61 -15.01
N THR A 568 23.34 10.26 -13.88
CA THR A 568 22.86 8.89 -13.65
C THR A 568 21.69 8.51 -14.55
N GLN A 569 20.80 9.45 -14.87
CA GLN A 569 19.70 9.26 -15.83
C GLN A 569 20.23 8.90 -17.23
N VAL A 570 21.23 9.64 -17.70
CA VAL A 570 21.88 9.37 -19.00
C VAL A 570 22.57 7.99 -18.97
N ASN A 571 23.26 7.66 -17.89
CA ASN A 571 23.93 6.35 -17.76
C ASN A 571 22.92 5.19 -17.78
N GLU A 572 21.81 5.30 -17.05
CA GLU A 572 20.74 4.28 -17.08
C GLU A 572 20.19 4.11 -18.49
N MET A 573 19.93 5.20 -19.19
CA MET A 573 19.47 5.15 -20.57
C MET A 573 20.45 4.39 -21.48
N LEU A 574 21.77 4.62 -21.32
CA LEU A 574 22.80 3.94 -22.08
C LEU A 574 22.77 2.42 -21.85
N VAL A 575 22.63 1.99 -20.59
CA VAL A 575 22.56 0.59 -20.20
C VAL A 575 21.33 -0.08 -20.81
N GLN A 576 20.17 0.57 -20.71
CA GLN A 576 18.91 0.05 -21.23
C GLN A 576 18.93 -0.04 -22.76
N MET A 577 19.44 0.97 -23.45
CA MET A 577 19.59 0.95 -24.92
C MET A 577 20.49 -0.19 -25.39
N GLU A 578 21.58 -0.49 -24.70
CA GLU A 578 22.50 -1.59 -25.07
C GLU A 578 21.87 -2.96 -24.89
N SER A 579 21.11 -3.16 -23.81
CA SER A 579 20.50 -4.44 -23.46
C SER A 579 19.16 -4.71 -24.14
N PHE A 580 18.56 -3.71 -24.79
CA PHE A 580 17.23 -3.83 -25.38
C PHE A 580 17.27 -4.51 -26.75
N ASP A 581 16.64 -5.66 -26.84
CA ASP A 581 16.48 -6.45 -28.07
C ASP A 581 15.10 -6.21 -28.68
N GLY A 582 14.90 -5.01 -29.25
CA GLY A 582 13.65 -4.57 -29.83
C GLY A 582 13.80 -3.27 -30.64
N ILE A 583 12.69 -2.64 -30.97
CA ILE A 583 12.70 -1.38 -31.71
C ILE A 583 12.51 -0.23 -30.73
N PHE A 584 13.52 0.57 -30.59
CA PHE A 584 13.53 1.79 -29.78
C PHE A 584 13.65 3.03 -30.67
N ILE A 585 12.78 4.01 -30.46
CA ILE A 585 12.75 5.27 -31.21
C ILE A 585 12.79 6.44 -30.22
N ALA A 586 13.73 7.33 -30.40
CA ALA A 586 13.77 8.61 -29.67
C ALA A 586 13.46 9.75 -30.62
N THR A 587 12.68 10.74 -30.17
CA THR A 587 12.46 11.97 -30.96
C THR A 587 13.07 13.16 -30.21
N THR A 588 13.66 14.11 -30.97
CA THR A 588 14.17 15.36 -30.41
C THR A 588 14.03 16.49 -31.42
N ASN A 589 13.90 17.71 -30.90
CA ASN A 589 13.99 18.92 -31.70
C ASN A 589 15.41 19.50 -31.69
N LEU A 590 16.26 19.09 -30.73
CA LEU A 590 17.59 19.70 -30.44
C LEU A 590 18.68 18.62 -30.34
N ILE A 591 19.05 18.00 -31.46
CA ILE A 591 20.05 16.92 -31.49
C ILE A 591 21.38 17.35 -30.87
N ASN A 592 21.77 18.61 -31.05
CA ASN A 592 23.05 19.16 -30.56
C ASN A 592 23.14 19.23 -29.03
N ASN A 593 22.01 19.17 -28.34
CA ASN A 593 21.92 19.17 -26.86
C ASN A 593 22.01 17.77 -26.27
N LEU A 594 21.91 16.74 -27.11
CA LEU A 594 21.93 15.35 -26.62
C LEU A 594 23.34 14.90 -26.27
N ASP A 595 23.44 14.05 -25.25
CA ASP A 595 24.71 13.44 -24.86
C ASP A 595 25.33 12.63 -26.01
N LYS A 596 26.61 12.87 -26.25
CA LYS A 596 27.35 12.25 -27.35
C LYS A 596 27.45 10.73 -27.26
N ALA A 597 27.48 10.19 -26.04
CA ALA A 597 27.51 8.75 -25.84
C ALA A 597 26.14 8.11 -26.17
N CYS A 598 25.01 8.78 -25.87
CA CYS A 598 23.72 8.38 -26.33
C CYS A 598 23.60 8.37 -27.84
N LEU A 599 24.08 9.44 -28.50
CA LEU A 599 24.05 9.54 -29.96
C LEU A 599 24.81 8.40 -30.64
N ARG A 600 25.93 7.94 -30.07
CA ARG A 600 26.72 6.82 -30.64
C ARG A 600 26.01 5.47 -30.56
N ARG A 601 25.02 5.33 -29.68
CA ARG A 601 24.26 4.08 -29.48
C ARG A 601 23.04 3.97 -30.36
N PHE A 602 22.64 5.04 -31.03
CA PHE A 602 21.61 4.94 -32.06
C PHE A 602 22.22 4.37 -33.36
N ASP A 603 21.60 3.35 -33.89
CA ASP A 603 21.98 2.74 -35.16
C ASP A 603 21.72 3.71 -36.30
N LEU A 604 20.62 4.46 -36.21
CA LEU A 604 20.19 5.44 -37.22
C LEU A 604 19.86 6.79 -36.58
N LYS A 605 20.24 7.86 -37.24
CA LYS A 605 19.96 9.25 -36.90
C LYS A 605 19.38 9.91 -38.13
N LEU A 606 18.11 10.23 -38.10
CA LEU A 606 17.33 10.69 -39.27
C LEU A 606 16.91 12.13 -39.06
N GLU A 607 17.27 12.95 -40.01
CA GLU A 607 16.87 14.35 -40.00
C GLU A 607 15.52 14.54 -40.72
N PHE A 608 14.63 15.26 -40.06
CA PHE A 608 13.30 15.61 -40.59
C PHE A 608 13.29 17.12 -40.86
N GLY A 609 13.32 17.49 -42.13
CA GLY A 609 13.34 18.86 -42.59
C GLY A 609 11.98 19.43 -42.99
N TYR A 610 12.01 20.67 -43.45
CA TYR A 610 10.85 21.30 -44.07
C TYR A 610 10.49 20.59 -45.39
N LEU A 611 9.22 20.65 -45.78
CA LEU A 611 8.73 20.04 -47.01
C LEU A 611 9.45 20.59 -48.26
N LEU A 612 9.83 19.69 -49.15
CA LEU A 612 10.28 20.05 -50.50
C LEU A 612 9.09 20.61 -51.30
N PRO A 613 9.33 21.48 -52.31
CA PRO A 613 8.28 22.08 -53.13
C PRO A 613 7.27 21.08 -53.66
N GLU A 614 7.71 19.94 -54.21
CA GLU A 614 6.87 18.87 -54.70
C GLU A 614 6.07 18.18 -53.59
N GLN A 615 6.68 17.94 -52.47
CA GLN A 615 5.99 17.34 -51.31
C GLN A 615 4.88 18.26 -50.76
N ALA A 616 5.16 19.57 -50.67
CA ALA A 616 4.21 20.57 -50.22
C ALA A 616 2.98 20.63 -51.17
N GLN A 617 3.23 20.62 -52.49
CA GLN A 617 2.19 20.64 -53.50
C GLN A 617 1.31 19.36 -53.43
N ASN A 618 1.93 18.19 -53.32
CA ASN A 618 1.24 16.91 -53.26
C ASN A 618 0.42 16.76 -51.96
N LEU A 619 0.98 17.23 -50.82
CA LEU A 619 0.28 17.25 -49.54
C LEU A 619 -0.92 18.21 -49.60
N PHE A 620 -0.77 19.41 -50.19
CA PHE A 620 -1.84 20.36 -50.40
C PHE A 620 -3.00 19.77 -51.20
N LYS A 621 -2.70 19.07 -52.30
CA LYS A 621 -3.69 18.38 -53.11
C LYS A 621 -4.44 17.34 -52.31
N LYS A 622 -3.76 16.52 -51.53
CA LYS A 622 -4.34 15.51 -50.65
C LYS A 622 -5.24 16.11 -49.57
N GLU A 623 -4.78 17.16 -48.91
CA GLU A 623 -5.58 17.84 -47.88
C GLU A 623 -6.79 18.56 -48.44
N CYS A 624 -6.71 19.17 -49.64
CA CYS A 624 -7.88 19.70 -50.32
C CYS A 624 -8.96 18.62 -50.57
N THR A 625 -8.54 17.40 -50.96
CA THR A 625 -9.46 16.27 -51.15
C THR A 625 -10.11 15.84 -49.82
N LEU A 626 -9.35 15.76 -48.74
CA LEU A 626 -9.84 15.41 -47.39
C LEU A 626 -10.83 16.43 -46.85
N LEU A 627 -10.55 17.72 -47.09
CA LEU A 627 -11.36 18.84 -46.65
C LEU A 627 -12.54 19.13 -47.56
N LYS A 628 -12.67 18.39 -48.69
CA LYS A 628 -13.67 18.60 -49.73
C LYS A 628 -13.66 20.02 -50.31
N VAL A 629 -12.47 20.61 -50.43
CA VAL A 629 -12.22 21.93 -51.00
C VAL A 629 -11.77 21.77 -52.45
N LYS A 630 -12.24 22.64 -53.34
CA LYS A 630 -11.83 22.62 -54.72
C LYS A 630 -10.37 22.93 -54.84
N PHE A 631 -9.60 22.04 -55.51
CA PHE A 631 -8.19 22.21 -55.76
C PHE A 631 -7.95 23.36 -56.73
N ASP A 632 -6.92 24.19 -56.47
CA ASP A 632 -6.49 25.30 -57.33
C ASP A 632 -4.97 25.17 -57.59
N GLU A 633 -4.60 25.10 -58.86
CA GLU A 633 -3.20 24.99 -59.30
C GLU A 633 -2.36 26.21 -58.97
N ASN A 634 -2.94 27.43 -59.02
CA ASN A 634 -2.23 28.65 -58.67
C ASN A 634 -1.96 28.70 -57.14
N ALA A 635 -2.90 28.35 -56.33
CA ALA A 635 -2.72 28.19 -54.90
C ALA A 635 -1.65 27.11 -54.58
N ALA A 636 -1.69 25.98 -55.28
CA ALA A 636 -0.69 24.92 -55.10
C ALA A 636 0.72 25.34 -55.46
N LYS A 637 0.91 26.19 -56.50
CA LYS A 637 2.19 26.77 -56.87
C LYS A 637 2.66 27.79 -55.80
N LYS A 638 1.79 28.58 -55.21
CA LYS A 638 2.11 29.46 -54.10
C LYS A 638 2.61 28.67 -52.89
N VAL A 639 1.88 27.60 -52.53
CA VAL A 639 2.23 26.71 -51.40
C VAL A 639 3.59 26.05 -51.61
N SER A 640 3.96 25.62 -52.85
CA SER A 640 5.24 25.03 -53.16
C SER A 640 6.42 25.99 -52.94
N ASN A 641 6.19 27.30 -52.99
CA ASN A 641 7.21 28.34 -52.77
C ASN A 641 7.35 28.73 -51.27
N LEU A 642 6.56 28.17 -50.38
CA LEU A 642 6.65 28.45 -48.93
C LEU A 642 7.79 27.60 -48.32
N GLY A 643 8.95 28.19 -48.09
CA GLY A 643 10.18 27.48 -47.71
C GLY A 643 10.24 26.88 -46.30
N LEU A 644 9.28 27.18 -45.41
CA LEU A 644 9.28 26.71 -44.00
C LEU A 644 8.06 25.85 -43.67
N LEU A 645 7.43 25.25 -44.67
CA LEU A 645 6.25 24.41 -44.47
C LEU A 645 6.63 23.05 -43.87
N THR A 646 5.78 22.62 -42.94
CA THR A 646 5.84 21.29 -42.33
C THR A 646 4.47 20.59 -42.45
N PRO A 647 4.38 19.27 -42.36
CA PRO A 647 3.11 18.55 -42.26
C PRO A 647 2.24 19.00 -41.07
N GLY A 648 2.88 19.51 -40.00
CA GLY A 648 2.21 20.07 -38.82
C GLY A 648 1.37 21.31 -39.13
N ASP A 649 1.81 22.17 -40.07
CA ASP A 649 1.06 23.37 -40.46
C ASP A 649 -0.25 23.00 -41.17
N PHE A 650 -0.21 22.01 -42.05
CA PHE A 650 -1.41 21.47 -42.68
C PHE A 650 -2.37 20.88 -41.64
N ALA A 651 -1.85 20.16 -40.64
CA ALA A 651 -2.67 19.63 -39.53
C ALA A 651 -3.23 20.75 -38.65
N SER A 652 -2.52 21.84 -38.44
CA SER A 652 -2.98 23.05 -37.72
C SER A 652 -4.14 23.69 -38.46
N VAL A 653 -3.99 24.00 -39.74
CA VAL A 653 -5.02 24.62 -40.57
C VAL A 653 -6.25 23.72 -40.68
N ARG A 654 -6.07 22.40 -40.78
CA ARG A 654 -7.18 21.44 -40.77
C ARG A 654 -7.95 21.45 -39.42
N ARG A 655 -7.29 21.62 -38.28
CA ARG A 655 -7.95 21.82 -36.98
C ARG A 655 -8.73 23.14 -36.93
N GLN A 656 -8.13 24.22 -37.46
CA GLN A 656 -8.80 25.53 -37.53
C GLN A 656 -10.06 25.47 -38.42
N ALA A 657 -10.04 24.65 -39.48
CA ALA A 657 -11.21 24.46 -40.36
C ALA A 657 -12.46 23.95 -39.62
N LYS A 658 -12.32 23.28 -38.47
CA LYS A 658 -13.46 22.86 -37.63
C LYS A 658 -14.19 24.04 -37.02
N PHE A 659 -13.53 25.14 -36.77
CA PHE A 659 -14.08 26.34 -36.17
C PHE A 659 -14.43 27.38 -37.24
N ARG A 660 -13.60 27.48 -38.29
CA ARG A 660 -13.73 28.40 -39.40
C ARG A 660 -13.54 27.62 -40.71
N PRO A 661 -14.63 27.17 -41.36
CA PRO A 661 -14.54 26.36 -42.58
C PRO A 661 -13.71 27.05 -43.70
N ILE A 662 -12.91 26.25 -44.40
CA ILE A 662 -12.09 26.71 -45.53
C ILE A 662 -13.02 26.86 -46.75
N LYS A 663 -12.96 28.04 -47.36
CA LYS A 663 -13.87 28.35 -48.48
C LYS A 663 -13.43 27.78 -49.84
N ASN A 664 -12.14 27.91 -50.14
CA ASN A 664 -11.54 27.48 -51.41
C ASN A 664 -10.01 27.26 -51.23
N GLY A 665 -9.31 26.89 -52.32
CA GLY A 665 -7.89 26.64 -52.31
C GLY A 665 -7.05 27.86 -51.95
N ASP A 666 -7.43 29.06 -52.35
CA ASP A 666 -6.73 30.31 -51.98
C ASP A 666 -6.87 30.62 -50.50
N ASP A 667 -8.05 30.45 -49.86
CA ASP A 667 -8.23 30.60 -48.41
C ASP A 667 -7.34 29.59 -47.64
N PHE A 668 -7.22 28.37 -48.15
CA PHE A 668 -6.35 27.36 -47.59
C PHE A 668 -4.87 27.76 -47.68
N CYS A 669 -4.43 28.21 -48.86
CA CYS A 669 -3.06 28.71 -49.08
C CYS A 669 -2.75 29.90 -48.17
N HIS A 670 -3.65 30.86 -48.08
CA HIS A 670 -3.46 32.04 -47.23
C HIS A 670 -3.29 31.67 -45.74
N ARG A 671 -4.03 30.69 -45.23
CA ARG A 671 -3.86 30.21 -43.85
C ARG A 671 -2.52 29.51 -43.63
N LEU A 672 -1.99 28.78 -44.64
CA LEU A 672 -0.67 28.20 -44.56
C LEU A 672 0.42 29.30 -44.59
N GLU A 673 0.22 30.39 -45.39
CA GLU A 673 1.11 31.54 -45.38
C GLU A 673 1.18 32.20 -43.99
N LEU A 674 0.04 32.31 -43.29
CA LEU A 674 0.01 32.85 -41.93
C LEU A 674 0.78 31.96 -40.93
N GLU A 675 0.64 30.61 -41.00
CA GLU A 675 1.41 29.68 -40.15
C GLU A 675 2.91 29.81 -40.40
N VAL A 676 3.35 30.02 -41.67
CA VAL A 676 4.73 30.20 -42.01
C VAL A 676 5.26 31.59 -41.55
N ALA A 677 4.43 32.62 -41.64
CA ALA A 677 4.79 33.98 -41.20
C ALA A 677 5.13 34.03 -39.71
N LEU A 678 4.37 33.33 -38.86
CA LEU A 678 4.66 33.22 -37.43
C LEU A 678 6.06 32.66 -37.16
N LYS A 679 6.51 31.69 -37.95
CA LYS A 679 7.85 31.10 -37.81
C LYS A 679 8.97 32.03 -38.21
N ASN A 680 8.72 32.96 -39.14
CA ASN A 680 9.69 33.97 -39.55
C ASN A 680 9.88 35.05 -38.49
N GLU A 681 8.83 35.43 -37.77
CA GLU A 681 8.92 36.39 -36.67
C GLU A 681 9.72 35.84 -35.49
N GLU A 682 9.60 34.55 -35.17
CA GLU A 682 10.45 33.92 -34.16
C GLU A 682 11.92 33.85 -34.52
N LYS A 683 12.29 33.80 -35.79
CA LYS A 683 13.68 33.86 -36.25
C LYS A 683 14.27 35.27 -36.18
N SER A 684 13.46 36.30 -36.37
CA SER A 684 13.93 37.72 -36.35
C SER A 684 14.19 38.23 -34.92
N VAL A 685 13.55 37.65 -33.91
CA VAL A 685 13.75 38.04 -32.49
C VAL A 685 15.04 37.44 -31.90
N LYS A 686 15.65 36.43 -32.53
CA LYS A 686 16.93 35.83 -32.07
C LYS A 686 18.20 36.53 -32.54
N ILE A 687 18.10 37.64 -33.25
CA ILE A 687 19.26 38.46 -33.67
C ILE A 687 19.22 39.77 -32.88
N GLY A 688 19.61 39.71 -31.63
CA GLY A 688 19.80 40.90 -30.84
C GLY A 688 19.70 40.65 -29.34
N PHE A 689 20.71 40.03 -28.78
CA PHE A 689 21.27 40.36 -27.45
C PHE A 689 22.57 39.58 -27.31
#